data_828a332fa9a2465f1b0c32080897446b
#
_entry.id   828a332fa9a2465f1b0c32080897446b
#
_cell.length_a   1.000
_cell.length_b   1.000
_cell.length_c   1.000
_cell.angle_alpha   90.00
_cell.angle_beta   90.00
_cell.angle_gamma   90.00
#
_symmetry.space_group_name_H-M   'P 1'
#
loop_
_entity.id
_entity.type
_entity.pdbx_description
1 polymer ?
#
loop_
_entity_poly.entity_id
_entity_poly.type
_entity_poly.pdbx_seq_one_letter_code
_entity_poly.pdbx_strand_id
1 'polypeptide(L)'
;FFFKQKTAYEIVDCDWSSDVCSSDLFSTGSIAQLAGGAVNVCVGETNVFVTACAAQTMRPGQDFFPLTVDYRDKYAAAGRFPGGYFKREGRPSEREILISRLCDRPCRPLFPEGFLNEVQIIGQLFSADLVNDSDISMVNGASAALAISDIPWNGPIGCVRVALIDDKFVANPTIEQMYSSSLDLIYVGNAKDMLMIEGSADQISEEKFVEALAFGHQAIQPIIAAIQELQKLAGKPKATFKLVGATPEARAIIERVVPAERVSAAIFGFEKNVRSNNVKALKEEAKAALLAELGEGKFTDVDLNVVFEDLQYKAYRATVLAKGVRSDHRDAKSLRPLNAQVGVLPRVHGSAMFQRGDTQNIALVTLGPTKEAQDMDGLTGGAKSKSFILHYNFPPFSVGEAGRFIGPGRREIGHGALAERSLVPVLPPEDAFPYSIRVVSEIMASNGSTSMASICGGCLALMDAGVPIIAPVAGISCGLMTEMDASGNITKWTTITDILGEEDHFGDMDFKVAGTTKGITGFQLDLKINGLPFEIAKTAIFQARDARIEILRTMLAALPAPRADLSQFAPRIQTIQIDPEKIGLLIGPGGKTIRRITETTGAQIDIAEDDSGKVFVYSNNAEAMNRAIAEIDGLCGGGSGGGGGGAPIENGKLYHGRVTGVKDFGCFVECTPGKEGLCHISELADFRVRRTEDVVKMGDMIWVKCIGIDERSGKVRLSRKAAMKEMEAQKQAGGEAAPAAPAQ
;
A
#
# COMPACT_ATOMS: atom_id res chain seq x y z
N PHE A 1 27.70 -20.75 -44.58
CA PHE A 1 26.35 -20.57 -44.01
C PHE A 1 26.15 -19.08 -43.76
N PHE A 2 25.47 -18.38 -44.68
CA PHE A 2 25.06 -16.99 -44.51
C PHE A 2 23.82 -16.98 -43.61
N PHE A 3 23.94 -16.56 -42.36
CA PHE A 3 22.80 -16.18 -41.56
C PHE A 3 22.19 -14.91 -42.19
N LYS A 4 20.98 -15.01 -42.75
CA LYS A 4 20.16 -13.85 -43.02
C LYS A 4 19.92 -13.14 -41.68
N GLN A 5 20.51 -11.97 -41.49
CA GLN A 5 20.21 -11.06 -40.39
C GLN A 5 18.71 -10.78 -40.46
N LYS A 6 17.95 -11.22 -39.44
CA LYS A 6 16.54 -10.84 -39.27
C LYS A 6 16.53 -9.33 -39.10
N THR A 7 15.81 -8.64 -39.97
CA THR A 7 15.62 -7.19 -39.90
C THR A 7 14.91 -6.87 -38.58
N ALA A 8 15.45 -5.94 -37.80
CA ALA A 8 14.73 -5.37 -36.64
C ALA A 8 13.55 -4.55 -37.17
N TYR A 9 12.40 -4.68 -36.53
CA TYR A 9 11.21 -3.89 -36.86
C TYR A 9 11.00 -2.87 -35.74
N GLU A 10 10.94 -1.62 -36.14
CA GLU A 10 10.60 -0.49 -35.25
C GLU A 10 9.28 0.07 -35.78
N ILE A 11 8.31 0.21 -34.86
CA ILE A 11 7.06 0.90 -35.16
C ILE A 11 7.08 2.17 -34.35
N VAL A 12 7.11 3.28 -35.06
CA VAL A 12 7.17 4.63 -34.56
C VAL A 12 5.75 5.17 -34.41
N ASP A 13 5.52 5.95 -33.36
CA ASP A 13 4.36 6.77 -33.09
C ASP A 13 3.08 6.04 -32.64
N CYS A 14 3.06 5.74 -31.35
CA CYS A 14 1.83 5.82 -30.57
C CYS A 14 1.92 7.04 -29.65
N ASP A 15 1.21 8.09 -29.95
CA ASP A 15 1.05 9.23 -29.04
C ASP A 15 0.18 8.76 -27.86
N TRP A 16 0.84 8.29 -26.78
CA TRP A 16 0.18 7.71 -25.61
C TRP A 16 -0.05 8.76 -24.51
N SER A 17 0.61 9.87 -24.65
CA SER A 17 0.48 10.99 -23.72
C SER A 17 0.07 12.25 -24.45
N SER A 18 -0.85 12.98 -23.88
CA SER A 18 -1.42 14.18 -24.48
C SER A 18 -0.43 15.31 -24.70
N ASP A 19 0.82 15.27 -24.21
CA ASP A 19 1.71 16.45 -24.29
C ASP A 19 3.22 16.26 -24.36
N VAL A 20 3.86 15.10 -24.13
CA VAL A 20 5.32 15.15 -23.86
C VAL A 20 6.22 14.12 -24.54
N CYS A 21 5.79 13.07 -25.19
CA CYS A 21 6.75 12.08 -25.70
C CYS A 21 6.60 11.73 -27.20
N SER A 22 7.56 12.18 -27.98
CA SER A 22 7.72 11.88 -29.41
C SER A 22 8.40 10.53 -29.69
N SER A 23 8.41 9.56 -28.74
CA SER A 23 9.21 8.33 -28.89
C SER A 23 8.68 7.10 -28.16
N ASP A 24 7.36 6.90 -28.06
CA ASP A 24 6.81 5.64 -27.54
C ASP A 24 6.95 4.56 -28.63
N LEU A 25 7.75 3.51 -28.36
CA LEU A 25 8.22 2.60 -29.39
C LEU A 25 8.10 1.13 -28.95
N PHE A 26 7.46 0.32 -29.80
CA PHE A 26 7.63 -1.14 -29.77
C PHE A 26 8.72 -1.59 -30.74
N SER A 27 9.72 -2.34 -30.26
CA SER A 27 10.74 -2.92 -31.12
C SER A 27 10.93 -4.43 -30.88
N THR A 28 11.24 -5.17 -31.94
CA THR A 28 11.44 -6.63 -31.89
C THR A 28 12.52 -7.10 -32.87
N GLY A 29 12.99 -8.34 -32.68
CA GLY A 29 13.88 -9.04 -33.60
C GLY A 29 15.37 -8.87 -33.33
N SER A 30 15.80 -7.89 -32.53
CA SER A 30 17.22 -7.62 -32.26
C SER A 30 17.79 -8.49 -31.11
N ILE A 31 17.01 -8.74 -30.09
CA ILE A 31 17.45 -9.47 -28.87
C ILE A 31 16.50 -10.62 -28.55
N ALA A 32 16.98 -11.60 -27.74
CA ALA A 32 16.24 -12.79 -27.33
C ALA A 32 15.58 -13.58 -28.47
N GLN A 33 16.30 -13.80 -29.56
CA GLN A 33 15.80 -14.44 -30.79
C GLN A 33 15.30 -15.88 -30.63
N LEU A 34 15.62 -16.53 -29.49
CA LEU A 34 15.16 -17.88 -29.16
C LEU A 34 13.80 -17.89 -28.47
N ALA A 35 13.31 -16.74 -27.97
CA ALA A 35 12.00 -16.65 -27.36
C ALA A 35 10.88 -16.83 -28.41
N GLY A 36 9.71 -17.32 -27.97
CA GLY A 36 8.52 -17.40 -28.80
C GLY A 36 8.14 -16.03 -29.34
N GLY A 37 8.05 -15.03 -28.46
CA GLY A 37 7.93 -13.60 -28.76
C GLY A 37 8.86 -12.81 -27.85
N ALA A 38 9.45 -11.71 -28.35
CA ALA A 38 10.32 -10.83 -27.59
C ALA A 38 10.12 -9.39 -28.06
N VAL A 39 9.77 -8.49 -27.18
CA VAL A 39 9.47 -7.09 -27.48
C VAL A 39 10.13 -6.18 -26.46
N ASN A 40 10.66 -5.08 -26.94
CA ASN A 40 11.14 -3.98 -26.14
C ASN A 40 10.15 -2.83 -26.23
N VAL A 41 9.72 -2.30 -25.10
CA VAL A 41 8.79 -1.17 -24.97
C VAL A 41 9.54 0.00 -24.37
N CYS A 42 9.62 1.10 -25.10
CA CYS A 42 10.20 2.36 -24.64
C CYS A 42 9.10 3.41 -24.44
N VAL A 43 9.12 4.08 -23.31
CA VAL A 43 8.31 5.26 -23.01
C VAL A 43 9.28 6.32 -22.44
N GLY A 44 9.54 7.37 -23.17
CA GLY A 44 10.66 8.26 -22.85
C GLY A 44 11.98 7.47 -22.85
N GLU A 45 12.74 7.55 -21.74
CA GLU A 45 13.97 6.76 -21.52
C GLU A 45 13.71 5.50 -20.65
N THR A 46 12.46 5.27 -20.21
CA THR A 46 12.07 4.03 -19.52
C THR A 46 11.89 2.90 -20.53
N ASN A 47 12.60 1.78 -20.31
CA ASN A 47 12.66 0.65 -21.21
C ASN A 47 12.32 -0.65 -20.47
N VAL A 48 11.26 -1.33 -20.93
CA VAL A 48 10.84 -2.63 -20.43
C VAL A 48 10.94 -3.67 -21.54
N PHE A 49 11.75 -4.68 -21.30
CA PHE A 49 11.93 -5.80 -22.21
C PHE A 49 11.06 -6.98 -21.78
N VAL A 50 10.21 -7.50 -22.68
CA VAL A 50 9.25 -8.56 -22.37
C VAL A 50 9.39 -9.73 -23.35
N THR A 51 9.40 -10.95 -22.79
CA THR A 51 9.42 -12.20 -23.57
C THR A 51 8.22 -13.08 -23.23
N ALA A 52 7.75 -13.85 -24.22
CA ALA A 52 6.74 -14.88 -24.05
C ALA A 52 7.23 -16.21 -24.66
N CYS A 53 7.16 -17.27 -23.86
CA CYS A 53 7.52 -18.63 -24.27
C CYS A 53 6.46 -19.62 -23.82
N ALA A 54 6.23 -20.68 -24.60
CA ALA A 54 5.37 -21.80 -24.22
C ALA A 54 6.12 -23.13 -24.31
N ALA A 55 5.84 -24.03 -23.40
CA ALA A 55 6.33 -25.41 -23.47
C ALA A 55 5.66 -26.15 -24.64
N GLN A 56 6.42 -26.93 -25.36
CA GLN A 56 5.91 -27.69 -26.52
C GLN A 56 4.97 -28.83 -26.10
N THR A 57 5.12 -29.35 -24.89
CA THR A 57 4.34 -30.46 -24.36
C THR A 57 3.79 -30.11 -22.97
N MET A 58 2.59 -30.58 -22.69
CA MET A 58 1.96 -30.51 -21.39
C MET A 58 2.60 -31.52 -20.42
N ARG A 59 2.66 -31.19 -19.13
CA ARG A 59 3.11 -32.12 -18.08
C ARG A 59 2.05 -33.22 -17.88
N PRO A 60 2.44 -34.48 -17.67
CA PRO A 60 1.49 -35.53 -17.36
C PRO A 60 0.68 -35.22 -16.09
N GLY A 61 -0.65 -35.38 -16.16
CA GLY A 61 -1.56 -35.16 -15.04
C GLY A 61 -1.88 -33.66 -14.79
N GLN A 62 -1.53 -32.77 -15.73
CA GLN A 62 -1.85 -31.35 -15.62
C GLN A 62 -3.36 -31.13 -15.81
N ASP A 63 -4.01 -30.51 -14.82
CA ASP A 63 -5.45 -30.23 -14.78
C ASP A 63 -5.79 -28.73 -14.72
N PHE A 64 -4.77 -27.86 -14.70
CA PHE A 64 -4.94 -26.41 -14.72
C PHE A 64 -3.97 -25.75 -15.70
N PHE A 65 -4.27 -24.54 -16.15
CA PHE A 65 -3.41 -23.76 -17.05
C PHE A 65 -2.26 -23.08 -16.27
N PRO A 66 -1.00 -23.51 -16.45
CA PRO A 66 0.16 -22.95 -15.74
C PRO A 66 0.73 -21.74 -16.46
N LEU A 67 0.10 -20.57 -16.30
CA LEU A 67 0.64 -19.29 -16.72
C LEU A 67 1.51 -18.72 -15.59
N THR A 68 2.78 -18.47 -15.90
CA THR A 68 3.73 -17.80 -15.00
C THR A 68 4.10 -16.44 -15.59
N VAL A 69 3.84 -15.37 -14.83
CA VAL A 69 4.26 -14.02 -15.18
C VAL A 69 5.23 -13.53 -14.12
N ASP A 70 6.41 -13.11 -14.54
CA ASP A 70 7.45 -12.56 -13.69
C ASP A 70 7.92 -11.20 -14.23
N TYR A 71 7.86 -10.19 -13.39
CA TYR A 71 8.44 -8.88 -13.65
C TYR A 71 9.61 -8.62 -12.70
N ARG A 72 10.66 -7.97 -13.20
CA ARG A 72 11.87 -7.67 -12.43
C ARG A 72 12.37 -6.25 -12.68
N ASP A 73 12.47 -5.49 -11.60
CA ASP A 73 13.21 -4.25 -11.55
C ASP A 73 14.72 -4.57 -11.45
N LYS A 74 15.52 -4.02 -12.38
CA LYS A 74 16.97 -4.12 -12.33
C LYS A 74 17.54 -2.83 -11.76
N TYR A 75 18.32 -2.92 -10.68
CA TYR A 75 18.96 -1.73 -10.09
C TYR A 75 19.86 -1.00 -11.09
N ALA A 76 20.47 -1.76 -12.00
CA ALA A 76 21.26 -1.21 -13.11
C ALA A 76 20.45 -0.27 -14.02
N ALA A 77 19.13 -0.45 -14.14
CA ALA A 77 18.25 0.41 -14.96
C ALA A 77 18.26 1.87 -14.50
N ALA A 78 18.43 2.10 -13.18
CA ALA A 78 18.57 3.43 -12.59
C ALA A 78 20.02 3.77 -12.21
N GLY A 79 21.01 3.06 -12.73
CA GLY A 79 22.43 3.28 -12.42
C GLY A 79 22.81 3.01 -10.94
N ARG A 80 22.05 2.16 -10.24
CA ARG A 80 22.21 1.91 -8.80
C ARG A 80 22.68 0.48 -8.50
N PHE A 81 23.25 0.29 -7.31
CA PHE A 81 23.55 -1.04 -6.76
C PHE A 81 22.42 -1.48 -5.82
N PRO A 82 22.06 -2.79 -5.81
CA PRO A 82 21.17 -3.34 -4.80
C PRO A 82 21.68 -3.08 -3.38
N GLY A 83 20.77 -2.67 -2.47
CA GLY A 83 21.13 -2.30 -1.09
C GLY A 83 21.63 -3.45 -0.22
N GLY A 84 21.22 -4.69 -0.49
CA GLY A 84 21.55 -5.86 0.30
C GLY A 84 23.04 -6.23 0.34
N TYR A 85 23.42 -7.09 1.27
CA TYR A 85 24.83 -7.54 1.48
C TYR A 85 25.46 -8.12 0.21
N PHE A 86 24.74 -8.95 -0.53
CA PHE A 86 25.26 -9.59 -1.75
C PHE A 86 25.29 -8.67 -2.97
N LYS A 87 24.81 -7.44 -2.88
CA LYS A 87 24.72 -6.49 -4.01
C LYS A 87 24.13 -7.12 -5.27
N ARG A 88 23.10 -7.93 -5.08
CA ARG A 88 22.37 -8.65 -6.12
C ARG A 88 20.87 -8.60 -5.83
N GLU A 89 20.03 -8.52 -6.86
CA GLU A 89 18.58 -8.67 -6.75
C GLU A 89 18.22 -10.03 -6.14
N GLY A 90 17.33 -10.00 -5.14
CA GLY A 90 16.91 -11.17 -4.39
C GLY A 90 15.55 -11.72 -4.81
N ARG A 91 14.70 -11.96 -3.80
CA ARG A 91 13.28 -12.31 -4.02
C ARG A 91 12.54 -11.13 -4.62
N PRO A 92 11.45 -11.38 -5.39
CA PRO A 92 10.62 -10.30 -5.89
C PRO A 92 10.13 -9.39 -4.77
N SER A 93 10.21 -8.08 -5.00
CA SER A 93 9.59 -7.06 -4.14
C SER A 93 8.05 -7.14 -4.25
N GLU A 94 7.35 -6.49 -3.32
CA GLU A 94 5.90 -6.35 -3.38
C GLU A 94 5.45 -5.73 -4.72
N ARG A 95 6.10 -4.65 -5.15
CA ARG A 95 5.86 -3.98 -6.44
C ARG A 95 6.02 -4.96 -7.62
N GLU A 96 7.11 -5.71 -7.71
CA GLU A 96 7.36 -6.68 -8.78
C GLU A 96 6.28 -7.77 -8.83
N ILE A 97 5.79 -8.21 -7.66
CA ILE A 97 4.69 -9.17 -7.55
C ILE A 97 3.37 -8.55 -8.04
N LEU A 98 3.07 -7.31 -7.67
CA LEU A 98 1.85 -6.62 -8.09
C LEU A 98 1.84 -6.37 -9.60
N ILE A 99 2.95 -5.93 -10.19
CA ILE A 99 3.07 -5.77 -11.66
C ILE A 99 2.92 -7.12 -12.38
N SER A 100 3.51 -8.20 -11.84
CA SER A 100 3.34 -9.54 -12.40
C SER A 100 1.86 -9.96 -12.41
N ARG A 101 1.11 -9.67 -11.32
CA ARG A 101 -0.32 -9.95 -11.22
C ARG A 101 -1.16 -9.05 -12.13
N LEU A 102 -0.78 -7.79 -12.26
CA LEU A 102 -1.40 -6.83 -13.18
C LEU A 102 -1.39 -7.34 -14.61
N CYS A 103 -0.31 -7.99 -15.03
CA CYS A 103 -0.14 -8.58 -16.36
C CYS A 103 -0.83 -9.96 -16.50
N ASP A 104 -0.75 -10.84 -15.49
CA ASP A 104 -1.35 -12.19 -15.52
C ASP A 104 -2.87 -12.13 -15.74
N ARG A 105 -3.57 -11.29 -14.97
CA ARG A 105 -5.03 -11.27 -14.90
C ARG A 105 -5.71 -10.98 -16.23
N PRO A 106 -5.35 -9.95 -17.01
CA PRO A 106 -5.97 -9.69 -18.32
C PRO A 106 -5.50 -10.63 -19.43
N CYS A 107 -4.32 -11.24 -19.28
CA CYS A 107 -3.80 -12.17 -20.30
C CYS A 107 -4.42 -13.56 -20.20
N ARG A 108 -4.69 -14.03 -19.00
CA ARG A 108 -5.14 -15.41 -18.71
C ARG A 108 -6.45 -15.82 -19.39
N PRO A 109 -7.54 -15.03 -19.34
CA PRO A 109 -8.82 -15.42 -19.95
C PRO A 109 -8.80 -15.48 -21.48
N LEU A 110 -7.76 -14.95 -22.12
CA LEU A 110 -7.65 -14.91 -23.58
C LEU A 110 -6.95 -16.15 -24.18
N PHE A 111 -6.49 -17.09 -23.36
CA PHE A 111 -6.01 -18.38 -23.83
C PHE A 111 -7.19 -19.31 -24.15
N PRO A 112 -7.06 -20.18 -25.17
CA PRO A 112 -8.11 -21.12 -25.52
C PRO A 112 -8.44 -22.08 -24.37
N GLU A 113 -9.70 -22.42 -24.19
CA GLU A 113 -10.14 -23.44 -23.26
C GLU A 113 -9.47 -24.79 -23.55
N GLY A 114 -9.02 -25.48 -22.50
CA GLY A 114 -8.28 -26.76 -22.65
C GLY A 114 -6.81 -26.60 -23.07
N PHE A 115 -6.31 -25.40 -23.26
CA PHE A 115 -4.87 -25.16 -23.46
C PHE A 115 -4.16 -25.22 -22.11
N LEU A 116 -3.42 -26.29 -21.85
CA LEU A 116 -2.75 -26.55 -20.55
C LEU A 116 -1.21 -26.63 -20.65
N ASN A 117 -0.62 -26.22 -21.78
CA ASN A 117 0.82 -26.08 -21.89
C ASN A 117 1.32 -24.93 -21.01
N GLU A 118 2.46 -25.11 -20.35
CA GLU A 118 3.07 -24.06 -19.54
C GLU A 118 3.46 -22.86 -20.41
N VAL A 119 3.02 -21.67 -20.00
CA VAL A 119 3.38 -20.40 -20.62
C VAL A 119 4.11 -19.53 -19.59
N GLN A 120 5.22 -18.94 -20.01
CA GLN A 120 5.98 -18.00 -19.19
C GLN A 120 6.12 -16.66 -19.90
N ILE A 121 5.76 -15.59 -19.19
CA ILE A 121 5.98 -14.20 -19.59
C ILE A 121 6.98 -13.59 -18.61
N ILE A 122 8.10 -13.06 -19.12
CA ILE A 122 9.11 -12.39 -18.29
C ILE A 122 9.30 -10.98 -18.77
N GLY A 123 9.07 -10.00 -17.87
CA GLY A 123 9.39 -8.60 -18.09
C GLY A 123 10.59 -8.16 -17.26
N GLN A 124 11.43 -7.33 -17.81
CA GLN A 124 12.62 -6.80 -17.16
C GLN A 124 12.75 -5.31 -17.46
N LEU A 125 12.91 -4.50 -16.42
CA LEU A 125 13.23 -3.09 -16.54
C LEU A 125 14.73 -2.94 -16.83
N PHE A 126 15.11 -2.40 -17.99
CA PHE A 126 16.49 -2.22 -18.40
C PHE A 126 16.95 -0.75 -18.38
N SER A 127 16.02 0.20 -18.42
CA SER A 127 16.28 1.62 -18.24
C SER A 127 15.11 2.28 -17.53
N ALA A 128 15.36 3.26 -16.64
CA ALA A 128 14.36 4.00 -15.90
C ALA A 128 14.73 5.48 -15.86
N ASP A 129 13.85 6.33 -16.38
CA ASP A 129 14.02 7.80 -16.40
C ASP A 129 13.52 8.49 -15.12
N LEU A 130 12.89 7.75 -14.21
CA LEU A 130 12.26 8.23 -12.98
C LEU A 130 11.06 9.18 -13.21
N VAL A 131 10.58 9.26 -14.43
CA VAL A 131 9.43 10.07 -14.85
C VAL A 131 8.25 9.17 -15.21
N ASN A 132 8.51 8.12 -15.98
CA ASN A 132 7.50 7.19 -16.49
C ASN A 132 7.50 5.89 -15.69
N ASP A 133 6.33 5.45 -15.23
CA ASP A 133 6.20 4.16 -14.56
C ASP A 133 6.30 2.99 -15.57
N SER A 134 6.86 1.88 -15.14
CA SER A 134 7.18 0.72 -15.98
C SER A 134 6.05 -0.32 -16.05
N ASP A 135 5.04 -0.24 -15.19
CA ASP A 135 4.00 -1.26 -15.04
C ASP A 135 3.07 -1.36 -16.26
N ILE A 136 2.66 -0.21 -16.83
CA ILE A 136 1.86 -0.15 -18.05
C ILE A 136 2.64 -0.71 -19.24
N SER A 137 3.93 -0.37 -19.33
CA SER A 137 4.83 -0.90 -20.37
C SER A 137 4.99 -2.41 -20.28
N MET A 138 4.99 -3.00 -19.06
CA MET A 138 5.01 -4.46 -18.87
C MET A 138 3.77 -5.13 -19.48
N VAL A 139 2.57 -4.61 -19.25
CA VAL A 139 1.32 -5.21 -19.76
C VAL A 139 1.25 -5.09 -21.28
N ASN A 140 1.56 -3.92 -21.83
CA ASN A 140 1.57 -3.68 -23.26
C ASN A 140 2.66 -4.51 -23.99
N GLY A 141 3.83 -4.64 -23.35
CA GLY A 141 4.91 -5.50 -23.85
C GLY A 141 4.54 -6.98 -23.86
N ALA A 142 3.85 -7.45 -22.82
CA ALA A 142 3.33 -8.82 -22.77
C ALA A 142 2.29 -9.09 -23.87
N SER A 143 1.37 -8.14 -24.07
CA SER A 143 0.40 -8.18 -25.16
C SER A 143 1.10 -8.27 -26.55
N ALA A 144 2.08 -7.43 -26.78
CA ALA A 144 2.85 -7.43 -28.04
C ALA A 144 3.68 -8.72 -28.22
N ALA A 145 4.35 -9.21 -27.17
CA ALA A 145 5.15 -10.43 -27.22
C ALA A 145 4.27 -11.67 -27.49
N LEU A 146 3.10 -11.77 -26.85
CA LEU A 146 2.13 -12.83 -27.14
C LEU A 146 1.55 -12.70 -28.55
N ALA A 147 1.23 -11.49 -29.01
CA ALA A 147 0.67 -11.25 -30.34
C ALA A 147 1.61 -11.72 -31.46
N ILE A 148 2.91 -11.41 -31.35
CA ILE A 148 3.91 -11.80 -32.36
C ILE A 148 4.42 -13.24 -32.23
N SER A 149 4.16 -13.91 -31.08
CA SER A 149 4.57 -15.30 -30.85
C SER A 149 3.71 -16.31 -31.61
N ASP A 150 4.13 -17.58 -31.63
CA ASP A 150 3.35 -18.71 -32.10
C ASP A 150 2.35 -19.24 -31.05
N ILE A 151 2.30 -18.67 -29.84
CA ILE A 151 1.42 -19.08 -28.75
C ILE A 151 -0.04 -18.76 -29.10
N PRO A 152 -1.00 -19.71 -28.94
CA PRO A 152 -2.42 -19.47 -29.20
C PRO A 152 -2.99 -18.53 -28.11
N TRP A 153 -3.26 -17.30 -28.49
CA TRP A 153 -3.76 -16.27 -27.58
C TRP A 153 -4.64 -15.27 -28.35
N ASN A 154 -5.81 -14.91 -27.79
CA ASN A 154 -6.87 -14.15 -28.45
C ASN A 154 -6.80 -12.64 -28.18
N GLY A 155 -5.58 -12.08 -28.04
CA GLY A 155 -5.34 -10.62 -28.00
C GLY A 155 -5.29 -10.00 -29.40
N PRO A 156 -4.81 -8.74 -29.52
CA PRO A 156 -4.10 -8.00 -28.49
C PRO A 156 -4.99 -7.27 -27.48
N ILE A 157 -4.37 -6.89 -26.36
CA ILE A 157 -4.93 -5.99 -25.35
C ILE A 157 -4.10 -4.72 -25.26
N GLY A 158 -4.73 -3.62 -24.84
CA GLY A 158 -4.06 -2.37 -24.49
C GLY A 158 -4.25 -2.04 -23.02
N CYS A 159 -3.25 -1.40 -22.41
CA CYS A 159 -3.23 -0.97 -21.03
C CYS A 159 -2.84 0.51 -20.94
N VAL A 160 -3.56 1.28 -20.12
CA VAL A 160 -3.22 2.67 -19.77
C VAL A 160 -3.46 2.91 -18.29
N ARG A 161 -2.72 3.85 -17.71
CA ARG A 161 -3.07 4.47 -16.43
C ARG A 161 -3.88 5.73 -16.69
N VAL A 162 -4.96 5.94 -15.95
CA VAL A 162 -5.80 7.14 -16.04
C VAL A 162 -5.75 7.87 -14.71
N ALA A 163 -5.34 9.13 -14.75
CA ALA A 163 -5.39 10.07 -13.64
C ALA A 163 -6.58 11.03 -13.78
N LEU A 164 -6.99 11.64 -12.68
CA LEU A 164 -7.94 12.75 -12.64
C LEU A 164 -7.26 13.95 -11.95
N ILE A 165 -6.82 14.93 -12.73
CA ILE A 165 -6.09 16.12 -12.29
C ILE A 165 -6.88 17.36 -12.70
N ASP A 166 -7.18 18.25 -11.76
CA ASP A 166 -7.97 19.45 -12.01
C ASP A 166 -9.26 19.17 -12.81
N ASP A 167 -9.97 18.09 -12.43
CA ASP A 167 -11.21 17.58 -13.05
C ASP A 167 -11.06 17.15 -14.53
N LYS A 168 -9.81 16.90 -14.99
CA LYS A 168 -9.50 16.39 -16.33
C LYS A 168 -8.85 15.02 -16.27
N PHE A 169 -9.27 14.13 -17.16
CA PHE A 169 -8.61 12.83 -17.31
C PHE A 169 -7.31 12.97 -18.10
N VAL A 170 -6.27 12.32 -17.59
CA VAL A 170 -4.94 12.25 -18.20
C VAL A 170 -4.56 10.79 -18.38
N ALA A 171 -4.17 10.39 -19.60
CA ALA A 171 -3.67 9.05 -19.89
C ALA A 171 -2.15 9.00 -19.67
N ASN A 172 -1.68 7.93 -19.02
CA ASN A 172 -0.28 7.68 -18.69
C ASN A 172 0.43 8.91 -18.05
N PRO A 173 -0.10 9.43 -16.93
CA PRO A 173 0.50 10.56 -16.23
C PRO A 173 1.91 10.21 -15.77
N THR A 174 2.77 11.23 -15.66
CA THR A 174 4.08 11.07 -15.03
C THR A 174 3.94 10.78 -13.53
N ILE A 175 5.00 10.24 -12.91
CA ILE A 175 5.04 9.98 -11.47
C ILE A 175 4.76 11.27 -10.67
N GLU A 176 5.28 12.40 -11.12
CA GLU A 176 5.03 13.70 -10.48
C GLU A 176 3.56 14.12 -10.59
N GLN A 177 2.95 13.97 -11.76
CA GLN A 177 1.53 14.29 -11.98
C GLN A 177 0.60 13.44 -11.10
N MET A 178 0.98 12.20 -10.81
CA MET A 178 0.20 11.31 -9.94
C MET A 178 0.03 11.83 -8.51
N TYR A 179 0.95 12.65 -7.99
CA TYR A 179 0.79 13.25 -6.66
C TYR A 179 -0.38 14.25 -6.56
N SER A 180 -0.81 14.80 -7.70
CA SER A 180 -1.95 15.74 -7.78
C SER A 180 -3.24 15.06 -8.21
N SER A 181 -3.21 13.75 -8.46
CA SER A 181 -4.36 13.02 -8.99
C SER A 181 -5.29 12.51 -7.90
N SER A 182 -6.59 12.71 -8.07
CA SER A 182 -7.63 12.10 -7.24
C SER A 182 -8.07 10.71 -7.72
N LEU A 183 -7.47 10.19 -8.79
CA LEU A 183 -7.74 8.87 -9.36
C LEU A 183 -6.44 8.21 -9.82
N ASP A 184 -6.21 6.98 -9.40
CA ASP A 184 -5.23 6.07 -9.98
C ASP A 184 -5.98 4.86 -10.53
N LEU A 185 -6.26 4.87 -11.82
CA LEU A 185 -6.97 3.80 -12.52
C LEU A 185 -6.07 3.16 -13.57
N ILE A 186 -5.74 1.90 -13.40
CA ILE A 186 -5.16 1.08 -14.47
C ILE A 186 -6.32 0.41 -15.21
N TYR A 187 -6.41 0.69 -16.49
CA TYR A 187 -7.44 0.18 -17.39
C TYR A 187 -6.82 -0.74 -18.45
N VAL A 188 -7.35 -1.95 -18.57
CA VAL A 188 -6.96 -2.91 -19.62
C VAL A 188 -8.18 -3.38 -20.38
N GLY A 189 -8.09 -3.40 -21.69
CA GLY A 189 -9.18 -3.87 -22.56
C GLY A 189 -8.66 -4.37 -23.91
N ASN A 190 -9.55 -4.99 -24.66
CA ASN A 190 -9.38 -5.26 -26.08
C ASN A 190 -10.04 -4.14 -26.91
N ALA A 191 -10.11 -4.27 -28.22
CA ALA A 191 -10.70 -3.25 -29.09
C ALA A 191 -12.19 -2.96 -28.80
N LYS A 192 -12.91 -3.88 -28.17
CA LYS A 192 -14.37 -3.81 -27.98
C LYS A 192 -14.75 -3.63 -26.51
N ASP A 193 -14.13 -4.38 -25.61
CA ASP A 193 -14.59 -4.57 -24.26
C ASP A 193 -13.47 -4.36 -23.22
N MET A 194 -13.87 -4.06 -21.99
CA MET A 194 -12.99 -4.02 -20.82
C MET A 194 -12.59 -5.43 -20.38
N LEU A 195 -11.36 -5.62 -19.92
CA LEU A 195 -10.84 -6.89 -19.42
C LEU A 195 -10.45 -6.85 -17.96
N MET A 196 -9.84 -5.77 -17.52
CA MET A 196 -9.34 -5.63 -16.16
C MET A 196 -9.24 -4.17 -15.79
N ILE A 197 -9.61 -3.84 -14.58
CA ILE A 197 -9.28 -2.57 -13.94
C ILE A 197 -8.75 -2.81 -12.54
N GLU A 198 -7.88 -1.92 -12.10
CA GLU A 198 -7.36 -1.91 -10.73
C GLU A 198 -6.92 -0.50 -10.35
N GLY A 199 -7.14 -0.12 -9.08
CA GLY A 199 -6.69 1.19 -8.63
C GLY A 199 -7.35 1.69 -7.36
N SER A 200 -7.20 3.00 -7.14
CA SER A 200 -7.76 3.74 -6.01
C SER A 200 -8.26 5.12 -6.45
N ALA A 201 -9.07 5.75 -5.59
CA ALA A 201 -9.59 7.08 -5.85
C ALA A 201 -9.90 7.82 -4.55
N ASP A 202 -9.87 9.15 -4.58
CA ASP A 202 -10.20 10.02 -3.45
C ASP A 202 -11.69 10.28 -3.37
N GLN A 203 -12.47 9.21 -3.15
CA GLN A 203 -13.93 9.26 -3.00
C GLN A 203 -14.65 9.87 -4.23
N ILE A 204 -14.22 9.50 -5.44
CA ILE A 204 -14.90 9.96 -6.68
C ILE A 204 -16.27 9.30 -6.82
N SER A 205 -17.23 10.02 -7.42
CA SER A 205 -18.57 9.47 -7.66
C SER A 205 -18.55 8.32 -8.65
N GLU A 206 -19.56 7.44 -8.58
CA GLU A 206 -19.71 6.32 -9.51
C GLU A 206 -19.89 6.81 -10.96
N GLU A 207 -20.55 7.94 -11.14
CA GLU A 207 -20.73 8.59 -12.45
C GLU A 207 -19.38 9.00 -13.04
N LYS A 208 -18.54 9.70 -12.25
CA LYS A 208 -17.21 10.12 -12.68
C LYS A 208 -16.29 8.94 -12.93
N PHE A 209 -16.43 7.87 -12.15
CA PHE A 209 -15.69 6.63 -12.36
C PHE A 209 -16.06 5.97 -13.69
N VAL A 210 -17.35 5.94 -14.04
CA VAL A 210 -17.83 5.43 -15.35
C VAL A 210 -17.26 6.27 -16.51
N GLU A 211 -17.17 7.60 -16.37
CA GLU A 211 -16.50 8.47 -17.36
C GLU A 211 -15.01 8.12 -17.52
N ALA A 212 -14.31 7.86 -16.40
CA ALA A 212 -12.90 7.45 -16.42
C ALA A 212 -12.68 6.12 -17.16
N LEU A 213 -13.59 5.15 -16.99
CA LEU A 213 -13.54 3.89 -17.73
C LEU A 213 -13.71 4.08 -19.23
N ALA A 214 -14.65 4.96 -19.64
CA ALA A 214 -14.86 5.29 -21.05
C ALA A 214 -13.63 5.99 -21.66
N PHE A 215 -13.03 6.93 -20.92
CA PHE A 215 -11.78 7.57 -21.33
C PHE A 215 -10.64 6.57 -21.48
N GLY A 216 -10.44 5.67 -20.51
CA GLY A 216 -9.43 4.62 -20.56
C GLY A 216 -9.61 3.70 -21.78
N HIS A 217 -10.85 3.33 -22.10
CA HIS A 217 -11.16 2.53 -23.29
C HIS A 217 -10.79 3.22 -24.60
N GLN A 218 -11.00 4.52 -24.69
CA GLN A 218 -10.58 5.31 -25.85
C GLN A 218 -9.05 5.40 -25.95
N ALA A 219 -8.39 5.61 -24.83
CA ALA A 219 -6.94 5.78 -24.76
C ALA A 219 -6.14 4.51 -25.12
N ILE A 220 -6.70 3.30 -24.94
CA ILE A 220 -6.01 2.05 -25.33
C ILE A 220 -6.10 1.74 -26.84
N GLN A 221 -6.98 2.39 -27.61
CA GLN A 221 -7.20 2.03 -29.02
C GLN A 221 -5.95 2.22 -29.90
N PRO A 222 -5.18 3.32 -29.77
CA PRO A 222 -3.93 3.49 -30.52
C PRO A 222 -2.90 2.39 -30.20
N ILE A 223 -2.81 1.99 -28.92
CA ILE A 223 -1.90 0.94 -28.46
C ILE A 223 -2.23 -0.40 -29.13
N ILE A 224 -3.51 -0.76 -29.13
CA ILE A 224 -3.99 -1.98 -29.77
C ILE A 224 -3.68 -1.96 -31.27
N ALA A 225 -3.92 -0.83 -31.95
CA ALA A 225 -3.61 -0.66 -33.36
C ALA A 225 -2.12 -0.85 -33.66
N ALA A 226 -1.24 -0.28 -32.84
CA ALA A 226 0.21 -0.44 -32.99
C ALA A 226 0.66 -1.90 -32.78
N ILE A 227 0.12 -2.59 -31.77
CA ILE A 227 0.44 -4.01 -31.55
C ILE A 227 -0.07 -4.87 -32.70
N GLN A 228 -1.23 -4.58 -33.29
CA GLN A 228 -1.74 -5.26 -34.49
C GLN A 228 -0.84 -5.03 -35.71
N GLU A 229 -0.29 -3.83 -35.85
CA GLU A 229 0.66 -3.53 -36.91
C GLU A 229 1.98 -4.28 -36.71
N LEU A 230 2.52 -4.29 -35.48
CA LEU A 230 3.70 -5.09 -35.12
C LEU A 230 3.46 -6.59 -35.43
N GLN A 231 2.27 -7.10 -35.11
CA GLN A 231 1.88 -8.48 -35.38
C GLN A 231 1.87 -8.79 -36.91
N LYS A 232 1.41 -7.87 -37.73
CA LYS A 232 1.44 -8.03 -39.22
C LYS A 232 2.87 -8.07 -39.76
N LEU A 233 3.76 -7.25 -39.19
CA LEU A 233 5.16 -7.14 -39.65
C LEU A 233 6.04 -8.30 -39.17
N ALA A 234 5.90 -8.71 -37.90
CA ALA A 234 6.82 -9.63 -37.24
C ALA A 234 6.15 -10.89 -36.63
N GLY A 235 4.83 -11.01 -36.76
CA GLY A 235 4.07 -12.10 -36.14
C GLY A 235 4.36 -13.46 -36.74
N LYS A 236 4.40 -14.49 -35.92
CA LYS A 236 4.50 -15.88 -36.32
C LYS A 236 3.10 -16.49 -36.46
N PRO A 237 2.90 -17.47 -37.36
CA PRO A 237 1.68 -18.27 -37.40
C PRO A 237 1.45 -18.94 -36.03
N LYS A 238 0.22 -18.93 -35.56
CA LYS A 238 -0.13 -19.58 -34.28
C LYS A 238 0.03 -21.09 -34.42
N ALA A 239 0.73 -21.69 -33.44
CA ALA A 239 0.93 -23.14 -33.40
C ALA A 239 -0.36 -23.86 -32.97
N THR A 240 -0.52 -25.08 -33.47
CA THR A 240 -1.62 -25.95 -33.06
C THR A 240 -1.18 -26.79 -31.87
N PHE A 241 -1.88 -26.67 -30.73
CA PHE A 241 -1.65 -27.46 -29.54
C PHE A 241 -2.77 -28.45 -29.31
N LYS A 242 -2.45 -29.55 -28.60
CA LYS A 242 -3.47 -30.50 -28.17
C LYS A 242 -4.26 -29.88 -27.00
N LEU A 243 -5.53 -29.64 -27.22
CA LEU A 243 -6.44 -29.24 -26.14
C LEU A 243 -6.82 -30.43 -25.29
N VAL A 244 -6.92 -30.22 -23.98
CA VAL A 244 -7.34 -31.21 -22.99
C VAL A 244 -8.85 -31.13 -22.82
N GLY A 245 -9.51 -32.26 -22.91
CA GLY A 245 -10.94 -32.40 -22.68
C GLY A 245 -11.28 -33.86 -22.37
N ALA A 246 -12.44 -34.08 -21.82
CA ALA A 246 -12.91 -35.47 -21.55
C ALA A 246 -13.18 -36.20 -22.87
N THR A 247 -12.91 -37.46 -22.88
CA THR A 247 -13.26 -38.33 -24.04
C THR A 247 -14.79 -38.34 -24.25
N PRO A 248 -15.29 -38.37 -25.52
CA PRO A 248 -16.72 -38.41 -25.78
C PRO A 248 -17.44 -39.54 -25.06
N GLU A 249 -16.78 -40.70 -24.97
CA GLU A 249 -17.30 -41.89 -24.29
C GLU A 249 -17.45 -41.63 -22.78
N ALA A 250 -16.42 -41.09 -22.12
CA ALA A 250 -16.46 -40.77 -20.70
C ALA A 250 -17.56 -39.74 -20.39
N ARG A 251 -17.66 -38.66 -21.23
CA ARG A 251 -18.69 -37.66 -21.11
C ARG A 251 -20.11 -38.27 -21.20
N ALA A 252 -20.36 -39.11 -22.20
CA ALA A 252 -21.68 -39.71 -22.41
C ALA A 252 -22.10 -40.61 -21.22
N ILE A 253 -21.17 -41.33 -20.62
CA ILE A 253 -21.44 -42.17 -19.43
C ILE A 253 -21.76 -41.26 -18.23
N ILE A 254 -20.96 -40.25 -17.96
CA ILE A 254 -21.14 -39.35 -16.84
C ILE A 254 -22.49 -38.63 -16.94
N GLU A 255 -22.81 -38.02 -18.08
CA GLU A 255 -24.05 -37.26 -18.31
C GLU A 255 -25.30 -38.15 -18.20
N ARG A 256 -25.22 -39.45 -18.57
CA ARG A 256 -26.29 -40.42 -18.41
C ARG A 256 -26.50 -40.76 -16.94
N VAL A 257 -25.45 -41.02 -16.17
CA VAL A 257 -25.51 -41.43 -14.76
C VAL A 257 -25.86 -40.26 -13.84
N VAL A 258 -25.31 -39.08 -14.15
CA VAL A 258 -25.51 -37.85 -13.39
C VAL A 258 -26.09 -36.78 -14.30
N PRO A 259 -27.39 -36.82 -14.62
CA PRO A 259 -28.02 -35.80 -15.44
C PRO A 259 -28.07 -34.45 -14.74
N ALA A 260 -28.22 -33.36 -15.52
CA ALA A 260 -28.13 -31.96 -15.07
C ALA A 260 -29.07 -31.63 -13.88
N GLU A 261 -30.23 -32.27 -13.82
CA GLU A 261 -31.22 -32.08 -12.73
C GLU A 261 -30.66 -32.56 -11.39
N ARG A 262 -29.94 -33.70 -11.36
CA ARG A 262 -29.29 -34.21 -10.15
C ARG A 262 -28.15 -33.30 -9.69
N VAL A 263 -27.37 -32.81 -10.64
CA VAL A 263 -26.30 -31.82 -10.34
C VAL A 263 -26.93 -30.55 -9.77
N SER A 264 -27.97 -30.03 -10.41
CA SER A 264 -28.70 -28.85 -9.91
C SER A 264 -29.21 -29.07 -8.49
N ALA A 265 -29.80 -30.23 -8.17
CA ALA A 265 -30.28 -30.53 -6.83
C ALA A 265 -29.14 -30.61 -5.79
N ALA A 266 -27.94 -31.06 -6.20
CA ALA A 266 -26.79 -31.20 -5.32
C ALA A 266 -26.11 -29.87 -4.98
N ILE A 267 -26.09 -28.91 -5.91
CA ILE A 267 -25.37 -27.63 -5.75
C ILE A 267 -26.21 -26.52 -5.10
N PHE A 268 -27.50 -26.71 -4.88
CA PHE A 268 -28.38 -25.75 -4.21
C PHE A 268 -28.73 -26.20 -2.80
N GLY A 269 -28.60 -25.31 -1.82
CA GLY A 269 -28.87 -25.52 -0.39
C GLY A 269 -28.09 -24.54 0.48
N PHE A 270 -28.57 -24.28 1.70
CA PHE A 270 -27.98 -23.26 2.58
C PHE A 270 -26.55 -23.56 3.04
N GLU A 271 -26.26 -24.84 3.35
CA GLU A 271 -24.97 -25.21 3.97
C GLU A 271 -23.94 -25.63 2.93
N LYS A 272 -22.80 -24.94 2.89
CA LYS A 272 -21.66 -25.23 2.00
C LYS A 272 -21.21 -26.70 2.09
N ASN A 273 -21.07 -27.23 3.31
CA ASN A 273 -20.60 -28.60 3.52
C ASN A 273 -21.58 -29.68 2.99
N VAL A 274 -22.90 -29.42 3.09
CA VAL A 274 -23.92 -30.31 2.55
C VAL A 274 -23.83 -30.32 1.02
N ARG A 275 -23.73 -29.15 0.36
CA ARG A 275 -23.57 -29.10 -1.09
C ARG A 275 -22.31 -29.81 -1.56
N SER A 276 -21.17 -29.58 -0.90
CA SER A 276 -19.92 -30.25 -1.23
C SER A 276 -19.99 -31.76 -1.10
N ASN A 277 -20.61 -32.25 -0.05
CA ASN A 277 -20.80 -33.73 0.16
C ASN A 277 -21.73 -34.32 -0.90
N ASN A 278 -22.81 -33.66 -1.28
CA ASN A 278 -23.72 -34.09 -2.33
C ASN A 278 -23.00 -34.20 -3.68
N VAL A 279 -22.22 -33.17 -4.07
CA VAL A 279 -21.41 -33.22 -5.30
C VAL A 279 -20.38 -34.34 -5.27
N LYS A 280 -19.71 -34.58 -4.12
CA LYS A 280 -18.76 -35.66 -3.96
C LYS A 280 -19.42 -37.01 -4.15
N ALA A 281 -20.60 -37.23 -3.59
CA ALA A 281 -21.35 -38.50 -3.76
C ALA A 281 -21.70 -38.77 -5.24
N LEU A 282 -22.11 -37.72 -5.99
CA LEU A 282 -22.37 -37.86 -7.42
C LEU A 282 -21.09 -38.12 -8.24
N LYS A 283 -19.94 -37.56 -7.86
CA LYS A 283 -18.66 -37.89 -8.49
C LYS A 283 -18.24 -39.34 -8.28
N GLU A 284 -18.41 -39.87 -7.08
CA GLU A 284 -18.09 -41.27 -6.79
C GLU A 284 -18.99 -42.23 -7.58
N GLU A 285 -20.28 -41.91 -7.72
CA GLU A 285 -21.21 -42.68 -8.55
C GLU A 285 -20.81 -42.69 -10.04
N ALA A 286 -20.45 -41.53 -10.59
CA ALA A 286 -19.96 -41.43 -11.96
C ALA A 286 -18.64 -42.18 -12.17
N LYS A 287 -17.71 -42.10 -11.20
CA LYS A 287 -16.44 -42.82 -11.22
C LYS A 287 -16.65 -44.35 -11.23
N ALA A 288 -17.58 -44.85 -10.42
CA ALA A 288 -17.94 -46.28 -10.40
C ALA A 288 -18.53 -46.75 -11.74
N ALA A 289 -19.38 -45.92 -12.37
CA ALA A 289 -19.93 -46.23 -13.69
C ALA A 289 -18.86 -46.23 -14.80
N LEU A 290 -17.95 -45.28 -14.80
CA LEU A 290 -16.81 -45.24 -15.73
C LEU A 290 -15.92 -46.47 -15.58
N LEU A 291 -15.64 -46.90 -14.35
CA LEU A 291 -14.87 -48.10 -14.10
C LEU A 291 -15.58 -49.38 -14.59
N ALA A 292 -16.90 -49.46 -14.37
CA ALA A 292 -17.70 -50.61 -14.79
C ALA A 292 -17.81 -50.75 -16.32
N GLU A 293 -17.92 -49.64 -17.05
CA GLU A 293 -18.19 -49.67 -18.48
C GLU A 293 -16.94 -49.56 -19.36
N LEU A 294 -15.96 -48.73 -18.97
CA LEU A 294 -14.72 -48.55 -19.74
C LEU A 294 -13.58 -49.42 -19.23
N GLY A 295 -13.58 -49.75 -17.95
CA GLY A 295 -12.49 -50.48 -17.30
C GLY A 295 -11.37 -49.58 -16.79
N GLU A 296 -10.48 -50.15 -16.00
CA GLU A 296 -9.36 -49.48 -15.38
C GLU A 296 -8.35 -48.98 -16.43
N GLY A 297 -7.86 -47.71 -16.27
CA GLY A 297 -6.87 -47.10 -17.14
C GLY A 297 -7.41 -46.59 -18.49
N LYS A 298 -8.72 -46.65 -18.74
CA LYS A 298 -9.35 -46.11 -19.95
C LYS A 298 -9.92 -44.69 -19.78
N PHE A 299 -9.95 -44.20 -18.56
CA PHE A 299 -10.31 -42.85 -18.20
C PHE A 299 -9.36 -42.34 -17.11
N THR A 300 -9.34 -41.04 -16.88
CA THR A 300 -8.53 -40.36 -15.86
C THR A 300 -9.43 -39.58 -14.90
N ASP A 301 -8.92 -39.24 -13.75
CA ASP A 301 -9.61 -38.28 -12.85
C ASP A 301 -9.79 -36.92 -13.51
N VAL A 302 -8.96 -36.53 -14.51
CA VAL A 302 -9.13 -35.32 -15.32
C VAL A 302 -10.41 -35.37 -16.13
N ASP A 303 -10.72 -36.49 -16.80
CA ASP A 303 -11.99 -36.69 -17.55
C ASP A 303 -13.20 -36.43 -16.64
N LEU A 304 -13.18 -37.04 -15.45
CA LEU A 304 -14.26 -36.92 -14.46
C LEU A 304 -14.39 -35.44 -14.00
N ASN A 305 -13.28 -34.78 -13.63
CA ASN A 305 -13.30 -33.42 -13.12
C ASN A 305 -13.79 -32.44 -14.17
N VAL A 306 -13.30 -32.51 -15.40
CA VAL A 306 -13.68 -31.63 -16.51
C VAL A 306 -15.18 -31.71 -16.80
N VAL A 307 -15.75 -32.93 -16.87
CA VAL A 307 -17.19 -33.10 -17.14
C VAL A 307 -18.04 -32.63 -15.96
N PHE A 308 -17.63 -32.93 -14.72
CA PHE A 308 -18.36 -32.45 -13.54
C PHE A 308 -18.33 -30.94 -13.40
N GLU A 309 -17.20 -30.32 -13.67
CA GLU A 309 -17.06 -28.86 -13.66
C GLU A 309 -17.98 -28.23 -14.70
N ASP A 310 -18.01 -28.74 -15.93
CA ASP A 310 -18.91 -28.30 -17.00
C ASP A 310 -20.40 -28.46 -16.62
N LEU A 311 -20.78 -29.61 -16.04
CA LEU A 311 -22.15 -29.87 -15.59
C LEU A 311 -22.58 -28.92 -14.46
N GLN A 312 -21.71 -28.69 -13.47
CA GLN A 312 -21.98 -27.74 -12.38
C GLN A 312 -22.08 -26.31 -12.91
N TYR A 313 -21.15 -25.90 -13.78
CA TYR A 313 -21.14 -24.60 -14.43
C TYR A 313 -22.46 -24.36 -15.17
N LYS A 314 -22.91 -25.31 -16.00
CA LYS A 314 -24.16 -25.20 -16.76
C LYS A 314 -25.39 -25.18 -15.85
N ALA A 315 -25.45 -26.10 -14.87
CA ALA A 315 -26.59 -26.20 -13.96
C ALA A 315 -26.73 -24.96 -13.07
N TYR A 316 -25.60 -24.40 -12.59
CA TYR A 316 -25.57 -23.20 -11.77
C TYR A 316 -26.11 -22.00 -12.55
N ARG A 317 -25.55 -21.74 -13.73
CA ARG A 317 -25.94 -20.62 -14.60
C ARG A 317 -27.39 -20.70 -15.06
N ALA A 318 -27.80 -21.85 -15.53
CA ALA A 318 -29.19 -22.07 -15.97
C ALA A 318 -30.19 -21.74 -14.86
N THR A 319 -29.91 -22.14 -13.61
CA THR A 319 -30.78 -21.87 -12.48
C THR A 319 -30.78 -20.39 -12.08
N VAL A 320 -29.60 -19.77 -11.96
CA VAL A 320 -29.49 -18.36 -11.59
C VAL A 320 -30.14 -17.46 -12.64
N LEU A 321 -29.87 -17.71 -13.93
CA LEU A 321 -30.40 -16.90 -15.03
C LEU A 321 -31.89 -17.09 -15.26
N ALA A 322 -32.43 -18.32 -15.01
CA ALA A 322 -33.85 -18.61 -15.22
C ALA A 322 -34.73 -18.23 -14.02
N LYS A 323 -34.28 -18.49 -12.81
CA LYS A 323 -35.08 -18.36 -11.57
C LYS A 323 -34.69 -17.15 -10.72
N GLY A 324 -33.54 -16.52 -10.97
CA GLY A 324 -32.99 -15.45 -10.13
C GLY A 324 -32.63 -15.89 -8.72
N VAL A 325 -32.45 -17.22 -8.48
CA VAL A 325 -32.15 -17.78 -7.17
C VAL A 325 -30.75 -18.35 -7.16
N ARG A 326 -29.97 -18.00 -6.15
CA ARG A 326 -28.58 -18.40 -5.94
C ARG A 326 -28.49 -19.72 -5.14
N SER A 327 -27.29 -20.30 -5.00
CA SER A 327 -27.13 -21.59 -4.32
C SER A 327 -27.55 -21.58 -2.86
N ASP A 328 -27.48 -20.44 -2.18
CA ASP A 328 -27.91 -20.19 -0.81
C ASP A 328 -29.32 -19.57 -0.69
N HIS A 329 -30.09 -19.63 -1.76
CA HIS A 329 -31.46 -19.12 -1.89
C HIS A 329 -31.63 -17.59 -1.82
N ARG A 330 -30.55 -16.83 -1.80
CA ARG A 330 -30.61 -15.37 -1.94
C ARG A 330 -31.03 -14.96 -3.36
N ASP A 331 -31.56 -13.77 -3.51
CA ASP A 331 -31.73 -13.10 -4.80
C ASP A 331 -30.40 -12.45 -5.28
N ALA A 332 -30.41 -11.83 -6.43
CA ALA A 332 -29.24 -11.24 -7.05
C ALA A 332 -28.65 -10.03 -6.28
N LYS A 333 -29.40 -9.39 -5.39
CA LYS A 333 -28.99 -8.14 -4.71
C LYS A 333 -28.76 -8.31 -3.21
N SER A 334 -29.30 -9.34 -2.59
CA SER A 334 -29.25 -9.56 -1.14
C SER A 334 -27.83 -9.84 -0.66
N LEU A 335 -27.49 -9.20 0.46
CA LEU A 335 -26.26 -9.49 1.22
C LEU A 335 -26.46 -10.71 2.11
N ARG A 336 -25.36 -11.41 2.42
CA ARG A 336 -25.32 -12.36 3.52
C ARG A 336 -25.48 -11.66 4.86
N PRO A 337 -25.87 -12.38 5.94
CA PRO A 337 -25.92 -11.81 7.28
C PRO A 337 -24.58 -11.13 7.66
N LEU A 338 -24.66 -9.91 8.17
CA LEU A 338 -23.54 -9.09 8.55
C LEU A 338 -23.37 -9.06 10.08
N ASN A 339 -22.15 -9.16 10.58
CA ASN A 339 -21.82 -8.96 11.99
C ASN A 339 -20.52 -8.14 12.08
N ALA A 340 -20.50 -7.14 12.95
CA ALA A 340 -19.37 -6.27 13.18
C ALA A 340 -19.19 -6.07 14.70
N GLN A 341 -17.96 -6.24 15.18
CA GLN A 341 -17.59 -6.04 16.58
C GLN A 341 -16.27 -5.30 16.66
N VAL A 342 -16.10 -4.45 17.65
CA VAL A 342 -14.87 -3.69 17.91
C VAL A 342 -14.34 -3.95 19.31
N GLY A 343 -13.06 -3.69 19.55
CA GLY A 343 -12.43 -3.93 20.82
C GLY A 343 -12.36 -5.42 21.19
N VAL A 344 -12.26 -6.31 20.21
CA VAL A 344 -12.30 -7.78 20.41
C VAL A 344 -11.05 -8.35 21.07
N LEU A 345 -9.94 -7.60 21.07
CA LEU A 345 -8.67 -8.01 21.67
C LEU A 345 -8.17 -6.94 22.67
N PRO A 346 -7.80 -7.31 23.91
CA PRO A 346 -7.63 -6.36 25.00
C PRO A 346 -6.30 -5.56 24.97
N ARG A 347 -5.27 -6.02 24.28
CA ARG A 347 -3.90 -5.45 24.38
C ARG A 347 -3.45 -4.68 23.12
N VAL A 348 -4.14 -4.85 22.02
CA VAL A 348 -3.83 -4.16 20.77
C VAL A 348 -4.29 -2.71 20.80
N HIS A 349 -3.79 -1.87 19.89
CA HIS A 349 -4.16 -0.46 19.85
C HIS A 349 -5.57 -0.23 19.30
N GLY A 350 -6.04 -1.10 18.42
CA GLY A 350 -7.42 -1.20 17.96
C GLY A 350 -7.66 -2.58 17.35
N SER A 351 -8.88 -3.08 17.45
CA SER A 351 -9.25 -4.36 16.88
C SER A 351 -10.71 -4.43 16.50
N ALA A 352 -10.99 -5.14 15.41
CA ALA A 352 -12.34 -5.41 14.98
C ALA A 352 -12.47 -6.83 14.39
N MET A 353 -13.63 -7.42 14.57
CA MET A 353 -14.07 -8.60 13.84
C MET A 353 -15.19 -8.17 12.90
N PHE A 354 -15.03 -8.50 11.62
CA PHE A 354 -16.07 -8.32 10.62
C PHE A 354 -16.42 -9.67 9.97
N GLN A 355 -17.71 -9.95 9.89
CA GLN A 355 -18.21 -11.20 9.34
C GLN A 355 -19.34 -10.92 8.34
N ARG A 356 -19.32 -11.65 7.21
CA ARG A 356 -20.35 -11.64 6.17
C ARG A 356 -20.63 -13.07 5.76
N GLY A 357 -21.74 -13.62 6.28
CA GLY A 357 -22.02 -15.06 6.21
C GLY A 357 -20.87 -15.86 6.83
N ASP A 358 -20.31 -16.80 6.07
CA ASP A 358 -19.17 -17.62 6.50
C ASP A 358 -17.81 -16.93 6.36
N THR A 359 -17.74 -15.77 5.72
CA THR A 359 -16.48 -15.02 5.57
C THR A 359 -16.24 -14.17 6.80
N GLN A 360 -15.14 -14.40 7.51
CA GLN A 360 -14.80 -13.72 8.76
C GLN A 360 -13.35 -13.27 8.75
N ASN A 361 -13.08 -12.05 9.21
CA ASN A 361 -11.75 -11.56 9.49
C ASN A 361 -11.64 -10.92 10.86
N ILE A 362 -10.44 -10.94 11.44
CA ILE A 362 -10.04 -10.13 12.58
C ILE A 362 -8.97 -9.15 12.11
N ALA A 363 -9.20 -7.87 12.30
CA ALA A 363 -8.25 -6.82 11.98
C ALA A 363 -7.66 -6.21 13.26
N LEU A 364 -6.34 -6.00 13.25
CA LEU A 364 -5.57 -5.46 14.37
C LEU A 364 -4.79 -4.23 13.91
N VAL A 365 -4.81 -3.19 14.73
CA VAL A 365 -4.07 -1.94 14.48
C VAL A 365 -2.94 -1.79 15.49
N THR A 366 -1.78 -1.41 14.96
CA THR A 366 -0.63 -0.95 15.74
C THR A 366 -0.28 0.46 15.28
N LEU A 367 -0.16 1.38 16.24
CA LEU A 367 0.31 2.74 16.05
C LEU A 367 1.76 2.83 16.56
N GLY A 368 2.63 3.43 15.78
CA GLY A 368 4.04 3.59 16.12
C GLY A 368 4.58 4.96 15.73
N PRO A 369 5.81 5.30 16.13
CA PRO A 369 6.51 6.50 15.66
C PRO A 369 6.69 6.53 14.14
N THR A 370 6.90 7.71 13.57
CA THR A 370 7.14 7.91 12.13
C THR A 370 8.33 7.12 11.60
N LYS A 371 9.35 6.88 12.43
CA LYS A 371 10.52 6.04 12.09
C LYS A 371 10.19 4.55 11.84
N GLU A 372 9.00 4.08 12.23
CA GLU A 372 8.53 2.72 11.94
C GLU A 372 7.88 2.64 10.53
N ALA A 373 7.85 3.75 9.79
CA ALA A 373 7.42 3.74 8.39
C ALA A 373 8.29 2.78 7.57
N GLN A 374 7.68 2.15 6.59
CA GLN A 374 8.40 1.25 5.71
C GLN A 374 9.22 2.04 4.69
N ASP A 375 10.54 1.79 4.66
CA ASP A 375 11.39 2.35 3.61
C ASP A 375 10.99 1.78 2.24
N MET A 376 10.79 2.68 1.28
CA MET A 376 10.47 2.33 -0.10
C MET A 376 11.70 2.53 -0.98
N ASP A 377 12.17 1.46 -1.59
CA ASP A 377 13.27 1.53 -2.57
C ASP A 377 12.70 1.74 -3.98
N GLY A 378 12.25 2.96 -4.26
CA GLY A 378 11.71 3.34 -5.56
C GLY A 378 12.81 3.40 -6.62
N LEU A 379 12.99 2.34 -7.41
CA LEU A 379 13.88 2.35 -8.59
C LEU A 379 13.37 3.25 -9.69
N THR A 380 12.05 3.39 -9.79
CA THR A 380 11.38 4.22 -10.81
C THR A 380 10.95 5.59 -10.28
N GLY A 381 11.32 5.95 -9.05
CA GLY A 381 10.85 7.17 -8.37
C GLY A 381 9.69 6.87 -7.41
N GLY A 382 8.99 7.91 -6.97
CA GLY A 382 7.86 7.78 -6.05
C GLY A 382 8.22 8.06 -4.59
N ALA A 383 7.31 7.71 -3.66
CA ALA A 383 7.49 7.94 -2.22
C ALA A 383 8.68 7.15 -1.66
N LYS A 384 9.46 7.78 -0.79
CA LYS A 384 10.61 7.15 -0.13
C LYS A 384 10.23 6.32 1.08
N SER A 385 9.08 6.60 1.68
CA SER A 385 8.57 5.89 2.84
C SER A 385 7.05 5.72 2.76
N LYS A 386 6.53 4.71 3.45
CA LYS A 386 5.11 4.40 3.55
C LYS A 386 4.74 4.31 5.03
N SER A 387 3.96 5.28 5.53
CA SER A 387 3.51 5.36 6.94
C SER A 387 2.27 4.50 7.24
N PHE A 388 1.50 4.13 6.22
CA PHE A 388 0.37 3.21 6.34
C PHE A 388 0.67 1.87 5.68
N ILE A 389 0.53 0.78 6.43
CA ILE A 389 0.87 -0.58 5.99
C ILE A 389 -0.30 -1.49 6.33
N LEU A 390 -0.79 -2.27 5.36
CA LEU A 390 -1.79 -3.30 5.59
C LEU A 390 -1.28 -4.67 5.16
N HIS A 391 -1.13 -5.58 6.11
CA HIS A 391 -0.79 -6.97 5.87
C HIS A 391 -2.02 -7.86 5.95
N TYR A 392 -2.20 -8.69 4.94
CA TYR A 392 -3.28 -9.65 4.81
C TYR A 392 -2.73 -11.07 4.93
N ASN A 393 -3.30 -11.87 5.82
CA ASN A 393 -2.91 -13.26 6.07
C ASN A 393 -4.09 -14.21 5.80
N PHE A 394 -3.82 -15.28 5.07
CA PHE A 394 -4.80 -16.30 4.70
C PHE A 394 -4.31 -17.69 5.11
N PRO A 395 -4.46 -18.06 6.38
CA PRO A 395 -4.01 -19.37 6.87
C PRO A 395 -4.89 -20.51 6.33
N PRO A 396 -4.34 -21.73 6.14
CA PRO A 396 -5.07 -22.87 5.58
C PRO A 396 -6.35 -23.23 6.33
N PHE A 397 -6.40 -23.04 7.64
CA PHE A 397 -7.60 -23.34 8.44
C PHE A 397 -8.80 -22.47 8.05
N SER A 398 -8.59 -21.31 7.40
CA SER A 398 -9.67 -20.42 6.97
C SER A 398 -10.60 -21.05 5.92
N VAL A 399 -10.12 -22.08 5.23
CA VAL A 399 -10.91 -22.92 4.29
C VAL A 399 -11.12 -24.34 4.82
N GLY A 400 -10.74 -24.63 6.07
CA GLY A 400 -10.88 -25.94 6.69
C GLY A 400 -9.81 -26.96 6.29
N GLU A 401 -8.68 -26.50 5.79
CA GLU A 401 -7.59 -27.35 5.30
C GLU A 401 -6.38 -27.35 6.23
N ALA A 402 -5.61 -28.43 6.19
CA ALA A 402 -4.27 -28.50 6.75
C ALA A 402 -3.26 -28.23 5.64
N GLY A 403 -2.39 -27.26 5.81
CA GLY A 403 -1.42 -26.87 4.79
C GLY A 403 -0.17 -26.22 5.37
N ARG A 404 0.80 -25.91 4.50
CA ARG A 404 2.01 -25.19 4.89
C ARG A 404 1.68 -23.72 5.18
N PHE A 405 2.18 -23.22 6.30
CA PHE A 405 2.08 -21.82 6.71
C PHE A 405 3.49 -21.21 6.75
N ILE A 406 3.97 -20.73 5.60
CA ILE A 406 5.36 -20.32 5.38
C ILE A 406 5.53 -18.83 4.99
N GLY A 407 4.51 -18.02 5.19
CA GLY A 407 4.51 -16.60 4.82
C GLY A 407 3.64 -16.29 3.60
N PRO A 408 3.50 -14.99 3.25
CA PRO A 408 2.54 -14.54 2.26
C PRO A 408 2.93 -14.96 0.84
N GLY A 409 1.99 -15.55 0.11
CA GLY A 409 2.08 -15.80 -1.32
C GLY A 409 1.66 -14.59 -2.16
N ARG A 410 1.78 -14.72 -3.50
CA ARG A 410 1.42 -13.63 -4.44
C ARG A 410 -0.06 -13.19 -4.30
N ARG A 411 -0.97 -14.10 -3.93
CA ARG A 411 -2.40 -13.79 -3.75
C ARG A 411 -2.60 -12.93 -2.51
N GLU A 412 -1.96 -13.26 -1.41
CA GLU A 412 -2.05 -12.53 -0.14
C GLU A 412 -1.50 -11.11 -0.29
N ILE A 413 -0.36 -10.93 -0.98
CA ILE A 413 0.20 -9.62 -1.30
C ILE A 413 -0.80 -8.78 -2.13
N GLY A 414 -1.41 -9.36 -3.17
CA GLY A 414 -2.39 -8.66 -3.98
C GLY A 414 -3.67 -8.26 -3.23
N HIS A 415 -4.17 -9.14 -2.34
CA HIS A 415 -5.34 -8.83 -1.50
C HIS A 415 -5.03 -7.76 -0.45
N GLY A 416 -3.84 -7.82 0.15
CA GLY A 416 -3.35 -6.81 1.09
C GLY A 416 -3.23 -5.44 0.43
N ALA A 417 -2.59 -5.37 -0.74
CA ALA A 417 -2.44 -4.13 -1.49
C ALA A 417 -3.78 -3.50 -1.91
N LEU A 418 -4.78 -4.32 -2.29
CA LEU A 418 -6.13 -3.81 -2.58
C LEU A 418 -6.79 -3.23 -1.32
N ALA A 419 -6.68 -3.91 -0.18
CA ALA A 419 -7.26 -3.43 1.07
C ALA A 419 -6.56 -2.15 1.55
N GLU A 420 -5.23 -2.10 1.46
CA GLU A 420 -4.42 -0.94 1.81
C GLU A 420 -4.81 0.29 1.00
N ARG A 421 -4.74 0.22 -0.34
CA ARG A 421 -5.06 1.35 -1.22
C ARG A 421 -6.51 1.84 -1.09
N SER A 422 -7.44 0.95 -0.68
CA SER A 422 -8.83 1.33 -0.46
C SER A 422 -9.05 2.16 0.80
N LEU A 423 -8.13 2.07 1.79
CA LEU A 423 -8.22 2.79 3.06
C LEU A 423 -7.38 4.08 3.08
N VAL A 424 -6.31 4.15 2.28
CA VAL A 424 -5.43 5.33 2.19
C VAL A 424 -6.19 6.65 1.97
N PRO A 425 -7.19 6.74 1.07
CA PRO A 425 -7.89 8.00 0.80
C PRO A 425 -8.69 8.59 1.96
N VAL A 426 -8.88 7.84 3.03
CA VAL A 426 -9.63 8.30 4.21
C VAL A 426 -8.76 8.49 5.44
N LEU A 427 -7.47 8.24 5.35
CA LEU A 427 -6.54 8.46 6.46
C LEU A 427 -6.33 9.96 6.72
N PRO A 428 -6.08 10.36 7.96
CA PRO A 428 -5.68 11.71 8.26
C PRO A 428 -4.31 12.03 7.65
N PRO A 429 -4.05 13.29 7.26
CA PRO A 429 -2.72 13.71 6.84
C PRO A 429 -1.71 13.58 8.00
N GLU A 430 -0.45 13.33 7.66
CA GLU A 430 0.63 13.06 8.64
C GLU A 430 0.82 14.20 9.64
N ASP A 431 0.67 15.45 9.22
CA ASP A 431 0.74 16.62 10.11
C ASP A 431 -0.34 16.63 11.20
N ALA A 432 -1.52 16.07 10.91
CA ALA A 432 -2.63 15.97 11.87
C ALA A 432 -2.56 14.71 12.74
N PHE A 433 -1.96 13.64 12.22
CA PHE A 433 -1.82 12.37 12.92
C PHE A 433 -0.47 11.70 12.62
N PRO A 434 0.62 12.14 13.27
CA PRO A 434 2.00 11.77 12.93
C PRO A 434 2.38 10.37 13.45
N TYR A 435 1.63 9.35 13.03
CA TYR A 435 1.87 7.96 13.37
C TYR A 435 2.16 7.12 12.11
N SER A 436 3.08 6.19 12.22
CA SER A 436 3.08 5.02 11.36
C SER A 436 1.99 4.06 11.83
N ILE A 437 1.13 3.64 10.90
CA ILE A 437 -0.05 2.82 11.16
C ILE A 437 0.13 1.48 10.48
N ARG A 438 0.10 0.39 11.24
CA ARG A 438 0.09 -0.97 10.70
C ARG A 438 -1.22 -1.65 10.99
N VAL A 439 -1.91 -2.11 9.95
CA VAL A 439 -3.09 -2.97 10.04
C VAL A 439 -2.69 -4.40 9.67
N VAL A 440 -3.10 -5.37 10.48
CA VAL A 440 -2.97 -6.79 10.16
C VAL A 440 -4.37 -7.37 10.06
N SER A 441 -4.71 -7.94 8.91
CA SER A 441 -5.99 -8.60 8.66
C SER A 441 -5.77 -10.12 8.61
N GLU A 442 -6.28 -10.81 9.61
CA GLU A 442 -6.25 -12.27 9.74
C GLU A 442 -7.58 -12.86 9.26
N ILE A 443 -7.54 -13.70 8.25
CA ILE A 443 -8.74 -14.37 7.74
C ILE A 443 -9.04 -15.62 8.56
N MET A 444 -10.15 -15.58 9.31
CA MET A 444 -10.58 -16.66 10.18
C MET A 444 -11.41 -17.72 9.44
N ALA A 445 -12.25 -17.27 8.49
CA ALA A 445 -13.03 -18.16 7.63
C ALA A 445 -13.25 -17.50 6.26
N SER A 446 -13.32 -18.31 5.20
CA SER A 446 -13.43 -17.84 3.82
C SER A 446 -14.53 -18.58 3.05
N ASN A 447 -15.48 -17.77 2.54
CA ASN A 447 -16.46 -18.20 1.54
C ASN A 447 -16.79 -17.02 0.60
N GLY A 448 -15.78 -16.53 -0.14
CA GLY A 448 -15.88 -15.42 -1.09
C GLY A 448 -15.50 -14.07 -0.51
N SER A 449 -14.74 -13.31 -1.29
CA SER A 449 -14.30 -11.92 -1.13
C SER A 449 -13.76 -11.53 0.26
N THR A 450 -12.71 -12.20 0.69
CA THR A 450 -12.03 -11.93 1.97
C THR A 450 -11.31 -10.57 1.99
N SER A 451 -10.81 -10.08 0.84
CA SER A 451 -10.20 -8.74 0.76
C SER A 451 -11.19 -7.62 1.08
N MET A 452 -12.45 -7.77 0.67
CA MET A 452 -13.50 -6.80 0.99
C MET A 452 -13.88 -6.86 2.48
N ALA A 453 -13.88 -8.03 3.09
CA ALA A 453 -14.02 -8.17 4.54
C ALA A 453 -12.85 -7.51 5.29
N SER A 454 -11.62 -7.61 4.75
CA SER A 454 -10.43 -6.95 5.32
C SER A 454 -10.53 -5.44 5.30
N ILE A 455 -11.12 -4.84 4.26
CA ILE A 455 -11.38 -3.39 4.20
C ILE A 455 -12.36 -2.99 5.31
N CYS A 456 -13.48 -3.71 5.45
CA CYS A 456 -14.48 -3.40 6.47
C CYS A 456 -13.92 -3.55 7.89
N GLY A 457 -13.25 -4.67 8.16
CA GLY A 457 -12.62 -4.93 9.47
C GLY A 457 -11.46 -3.98 9.75
N GLY A 458 -10.60 -3.70 8.76
CA GLY A 458 -9.50 -2.75 8.86
C GLY A 458 -10.00 -1.34 9.17
N CYS A 459 -11.05 -0.88 8.48
CA CYS A 459 -11.69 0.40 8.75
C CYS A 459 -12.22 0.49 10.19
N LEU A 460 -12.94 -0.52 10.65
CA LEU A 460 -13.45 -0.57 12.04
C LEU A 460 -12.32 -0.61 13.07
N ALA A 461 -11.24 -1.34 12.80
CA ALA A 461 -10.09 -1.43 13.68
C ALA A 461 -9.32 -0.10 13.77
N LEU A 462 -9.22 0.66 12.66
CA LEU A 462 -8.68 2.02 12.65
C LEU A 462 -9.54 2.96 13.50
N MET A 463 -10.87 2.89 13.36
CA MET A 463 -11.81 3.67 14.17
C MET A 463 -11.71 3.29 15.65
N ASP A 464 -11.56 2.00 15.98
CA ASP A 464 -11.39 1.49 17.35
C ASP A 464 -10.05 1.94 17.96
N ALA A 465 -9.01 2.09 17.15
CA ALA A 465 -7.72 2.62 17.57
C ALA A 465 -7.73 4.14 17.87
N GLY A 466 -8.79 4.84 17.48
CA GLY A 466 -8.88 6.30 17.58
C GLY A 466 -8.19 7.05 16.43
N VAL A 467 -7.91 6.37 15.31
CA VAL A 467 -7.41 7.05 14.10
C VAL A 467 -8.53 7.92 13.53
N PRO A 468 -8.33 9.24 13.38
CA PRO A 468 -9.38 10.16 12.94
C PRO A 468 -9.57 10.12 11.42
N ILE A 469 -10.02 8.95 10.91
CA ILE A 469 -10.33 8.79 9.49
C ILE A 469 -11.45 9.76 9.08
N ILE A 470 -11.35 10.31 7.86
CA ILE A 470 -12.32 11.34 7.39
C ILE A 470 -13.70 10.76 7.07
N ALA A 471 -13.78 9.47 6.75
CA ALA A 471 -15.03 8.76 6.52
C ALA A 471 -14.82 7.24 6.63
N PRO A 472 -15.83 6.46 7.06
CA PRO A 472 -15.76 5.01 7.06
C PRO A 472 -15.82 4.45 5.62
N VAL A 473 -15.08 3.37 5.40
CA VAL A 473 -15.00 2.65 4.13
C VAL A 473 -15.55 1.24 4.29
N ALA A 474 -16.39 0.83 3.36
CA ALA A 474 -16.84 -0.55 3.20
C ALA A 474 -16.49 -1.08 1.81
N GLY A 475 -16.26 -2.39 1.72
CA GLY A 475 -15.96 -3.07 0.46
C GLY A 475 -16.93 -4.21 0.18
N ILE A 476 -17.26 -4.41 -1.09
CA ILE A 476 -18.13 -5.48 -1.57
C ILE A 476 -17.63 -6.03 -2.92
N SER A 477 -17.94 -7.27 -3.23
CA SER A 477 -17.75 -7.84 -4.57
C SER A 477 -19.09 -8.09 -5.25
N CYS A 478 -19.11 -7.80 -6.56
CA CYS A 478 -20.20 -8.13 -7.47
C CYS A 478 -19.72 -9.15 -8.49
N GLY A 479 -20.52 -10.18 -8.72
CA GLY A 479 -20.30 -11.19 -9.74
C GLY A 479 -21.17 -10.97 -10.95
N LEU A 480 -20.96 -11.81 -11.95
CA LEU A 480 -21.70 -11.84 -13.20
C LEU A 480 -21.95 -13.28 -13.62
N MET A 481 -23.18 -13.56 -14.04
CA MET A 481 -23.53 -14.79 -14.76
C MET A 481 -24.03 -14.40 -16.14
N THR A 482 -23.49 -15.04 -17.18
CA THR A 482 -23.88 -14.78 -18.58
C THR A 482 -24.35 -16.05 -19.28
N GLU A 483 -25.14 -15.89 -20.31
CA GLU A 483 -25.38 -16.86 -21.37
C GLU A 483 -24.83 -16.27 -22.68
N MET A 484 -24.07 -17.05 -23.41
CA MET A 484 -23.43 -16.62 -24.65
C MET A 484 -23.94 -17.43 -25.83
N ASP A 485 -24.01 -16.79 -27.01
CA ASP A 485 -24.23 -17.49 -28.27
C ASP A 485 -22.96 -18.20 -28.77
N ALA A 486 -23.10 -18.95 -29.87
CA ALA A 486 -21.98 -19.67 -30.49
C ALA A 486 -20.85 -18.75 -30.98
N SER A 487 -21.11 -17.46 -31.10
CA SER A 487 -20.12 -16.44 -31.49
C SER A 487 -19.46 -15.78 -30.28
N GLY A 488 -19.80 -16.17 -29.06
CA GLY A 488 -19.29 -15.61 -27.81
C GLY A 488 -19.93 -14.27 -27.40
N ASN A 489 -21.03 -13.86 -28.03
CA ASN A 489 -21.74 -12.66 -27.60
C ASN A 489 -22.69 -12.96 -26.42
N ILE A 490 -22.72 -12.08 -25.44
CA ILE A 490 -23.60 -12.19 -24.28
C ILE A 490 -25.05 -11.94 -24.71
N THR A 491 -25.91 -12.96 -24.57
CA THR A 491 -27.33 -12.92 -24.93
C THR A 491 -28.24 -12.68 -23.71
N LYS A 492 -27.81 -13.15 -22.55
CA LYS A 492 -28.48 -12.95 -21.26
C LYS A 492 -27.47 -12.79 -20.16
N TRP A 493 -27.76 -11.96 -19.18
CA TRP A 493 -26.88 -11.75 -18.04
C TRP A 493 -27.61 -11.32 -16.78
N THR A 494 -26.99 -11.52 -15.64
CA THR A 494 -27.37 -10.95 -14.35
C THR A 494 -26.16 -10.67 -13.51
N THR A 495 -26.11 -9.51 -12.86
CA THR A 495 -25.12 -9.17 -11.85
C THR A 495 -25.60 -9.65 -10.49
N ILE A 496 -24.71 -10.17 -9.68
CA ILE A 496 -24.98 -10.68 -8.34
C ILE A 496 -24.11 -9.98 -7.31
N THR A 497 -24.71 -9.58 -6.18
CA THR A 497 -24.01 -8.89 -5.09
C THR A 497 -23.52 -9.90 -4.05
N ASP A 498 -22.39 -9.64 -3.43
CA ASP A 498 -21.86 -10.45 -2.33
C ASP A 498 -21.68 -11.91 -2.72
N ILE A 499 -20.76 -12.15 -3.65
CA ILE A 499 -20.50 -13.48 -4.21
C ILE A 499 -19.91 -14.46 -3.19
N LEU A 500 -20.40 -15.69 -3.28
CA LEU A 500 -19.82 -16.86 -2.61
C LEU A 500 -18.56 -17.35 -3.35
N GLY A 501 -17.75 -18.18 -2.70
CA GLY A 501 -16.61 -18.80 -3.37
C GLY A 501 -17.01 -19.67 -4.57
N GLU A 502 -18.18 -20.33 -4.54
CA GLU A 502 -18.73 -21.08 -5.68
C GLU A 502 -19.16 -20.14 -6.82
N GLU A 503 -19.68 -18.97 -6.49
CA GLU A 503 -20.10 -17.95 -7.47
C GLU A 503 -18.91 -17.25 -8.10
N ASP A 504 -17.81 -17.06 -7.34
CA ASP A 504 -16.52 -16.68 -7.90
C ASP A 504 -16.00 -17.76 -8.85
N HIS A 505 -16.13 -19.05 -8.49
CA HIS A 505 -15.65 -20.17 -9.31
C HIS A 505 -16.44 -20.33 -10.62
N PHE A 506 -17.78 -20.35 -10.56
CA PHE A 506 -18.67 -20.60 -11.70
C PHE A 506 -19.15 -19.33 -12.41
N GLY A 507 -18.85 -18.14 -11.88
CA GLY A 507 -19.21 -16.86 -12.47
C GLY A 507 -18.18 -16.35 -13.48
N ASP A 508 -18.52 -15.26 -14.15
CA ASP A 508 -17.72 -14.63 -15.19
C ASP A 508 -16.86 -13.49 -14.69
N MET A 509 -17.21 -12.94 -13.53
CA MET A 509 -16.65 -11.70 -13.00
C MET A 509 -16.55 -11.76 -11.47
N ASP A 510 -15.46 -11.23 -10.94
CA ASP A 510 -15.31 -10.81 -9.55
C ASP A 510 -14.92 -9.31 -9.55
N PHE A 511 -15.91 -8.46 -9.39
CA PHE A 511 -15.74 -7.01 -9.38
C PHE A 511 -15.79 -6.49 -7.94
N LYS A 512 -14.66 -6.11 -7.41
CA LYS A 512 -14.49 -5.58 -6.07
C LYS A 512 -14.53 -4.06 -6.09
N VAL A 513 -15.38 -3.46 -5.27
CA VAL A 513 -15.52 -2.00 -5.12
C VAL A 513 -15.54 -1.66 -3.64
N ALA A 514 -14.69 -0.75 -3.24
CA ALA A 514 -14.66 -0.17 -1.90
C ALA A 514 -14.91 1.33 -1.96
N GLY A 515 -15.45 1.90 -0.89
CA GLY A 515 -15.68 3.34 -0.80
C GLY A 515 -16.46 3.76 0.42
N THR A 516 -16.64 5.06 0.52
CA THR A 516 -17.42 5.75 1.55
C THR A 516 -18.87 5.96 1.09
N THR A 517 -19.64 6.73 1.82
CA THR A 517 -20.97 7.20 1.36
C THR A 517 -20.87 8.22 0.23
N LYS A 518 -19.72 8.86 0.03
CA LYS A 518 -19.52 9.89 -1.01
C LYS A 518 -19.09 9.31 -2.34
N GLY A 519 -18.27 8.26 -2.33
CA GLY A 519 -17.72 7.71 -3.55
C GLY A 519 -16.74 6.58 -3.34
N ILE A 520 -16.10 6.17 -4.43
CA ILE A 520 -15.20 5.02 -4.54
C ILE A 520 -13.81 5.40 -3.99
N THR A 521 -13.20 4.48 -3.22
CA THR A 521 -11.83 4.60 -2.73
C THR A 521 -10.89 3.53 -3.28
N GLY A 522 -11.41 2.38 -3.69
CA GLY A 522 -10.61 1.31 -4.27
C GLY A 522 -11.44 0.35 -5.10
N PHE A 523 -10.82 -0.25 -6.11
CA PHE A 523 -11.53 -1.14 -7.03
C PHE A 523 -10.57 -2.15 -7.68
N GLN A 524 -11.13 -3.31 -8.05
CA GLN A 524 -10.43 -4.34 -8.80
C GLN A 524 -11.46 -5.21 -9.54
N LEU A 525 -11.23 -5.44 -10.83
CA LEU A 525 -12.03 -6.34 -11.67
C LEU A 525 -11.18 -7.53 -12.12
N ASP A 526 -11.71 -8.72 -11.91
CA ASP A 526 -11.20 -9.98 -12.44
C ASP A 526 -12.26 -10.62 -13.33
N LEU A 527 -11.90 -10.97 -14.57
CA LEU A 527 -12.81 -11.62 -15.53
C LEU A 527 -12.32 -13.02 -15.90
N LYS A 528 -13.29 -13.89 -16.24
CA LYS A 528 -13.07 -15.21 -16.82
C LYS A 528 -13.55 -15.30 -18.28
N ILE A 529 -14.14 -14.22 -18.77
CA ILE A 529 -14.61 -14.09 -20.16
C ILE A 529 -13.74 -13.11 -20.94
N ASN A 530 -13.84 -13.14 -22.26
CA ASN A 530 -12.99 -12.39 -23.17
C ASN A 530 -13.26 -10.88 -23.26
N GLY A 531 -14.11 -10.35 -22.38
CA GLY A 531 -14.41 -8.95 -22.27
C GLY A 531 -15.74 -8.68 -21.57
N LEU A 532 -15.83 -7.54 -20.91
CA LEU A 532 -17.02 -7.05 -20.19
C LEU A 532 -17.59 -5.84 -20.91
N PRO A 533 -18.83 -5.93 -21.43
CA PRO A 533 -19.53 -4.79 -21.99
C PRO A 533 -19.74 -3.67 -20.96
N PHE A 534 -19.62 -2.43 -21.42
CA PHE A 534 -19.65 -1.25 -20.57
C PHE A 534 -20.93 -1.12 -19.72
N GLU A 535 -22.10 -1.45 -20.30
CA GLU A 535 -23.38 -1.38 -19.59
C GLU A 535 -23.47 -2.37 -18.40
N ILE A 536 -22.84 -3.54 -18.53
CA ILE A 536 -22.78 -4.52 -17.43
C ILE A 536 -21.88 -3.99 -16.31
N ALA A 537 -20.71 -3.45 -16.67
CA ALA A 537 -19.81 -2.84 -15.70
C ALA A 537 -20.48 -1.69 -14.95
N LYS A 538 -21.16 -0.80 -15.65
CA LYS A 538 -21.93 0.30 -15.08
C LYS A 538 -22.98 -0.21 -14.09
N THR A 539 -23.76 -1.22 -14.48
CA THR A 539 -24.77 -1.81 -13.60
C THR A 539 -24.13 -2.37 -12.31
N ALA A 540 -23.02 -3.10 -12.43
CA ALA A 540 -22.30 -3.67 -11.29
C ALA A 540 -21.75 -2.59 -10.33
N ILE A 541 -21.25 -1.46 -10.86
CA ILE A 541 -20.75 -0.32 -10.08
C ILE A 541 -21.87 0.26 -9.20
N PHE A 542 -23.03 0.56 -9.77
CA PHE A 542 -24.14 1.13 -9.00
C PHE A 542 -24.75 0.12 -8.02
N GLN A 543 -24.81 -1.16 -8.39
CA GLN A 543 -25.24 -2.22 -7.48
C GLN A 543 -24.26 -2.39 -6.30
N ALA A 544 -22.96 -2.28 -6.53
CA ALA A 544 -21.94 -2.28 -5.48
C ALA A 544 -22.07 -1.06 -4.54
N ARG A 545 -22.44 0.12 -5.07
CA ARG A 545 -22.72 1.31 -4.25
C ARG A 545 -23.85 1.05 -3.26
N ASP A 546 -24.96 0.51 -3.72
CA ASP A 546 -26.14 0.27 -2.88
C ASP A 546 -25.80 -0.72 -1.74
N ALA A 547 -25.11 -1.81 -2.07
CA ALA A 547 -24.65 -2.81 -1.11
C ALA A 547 -23.63 -2.23 -0.10
N ARG A 548 -22.69 -1.40 -0.57
CA ARG A 548 -21.70 -0.72 0.26
C ARG A 548 -22.37 0.16 1.33
N ILE A 549 -23.42 0.90 0.95
CA ILE A 549 -24.17 1.75 1.89
C ILE A 549 -24.85 0.91 2.98
N GLU A 550 -25.38 -0.27 2.64
CA GLU A 550 -25.98 -1.19 3.60
C GLU A 550 -24.93 -1.75 4.58
N ILE A 551 -23.74 -2.14 4.07
CA ILE A 551 -22.62 -2.60 4.91
C ILE A 551 -22.17 -1.49 5.86
N LEU A 552 -22.01 -0.25 5.37
CA LEU A 552 -21.64 0.91 6.19
C LEU A 552 -22.63 1.14 7.34
N ARG A 553 -23.94 0.94 7.14
CA ARG A 553 -24.94 1.05 8.23
C ARG A 553 -24.68 0.03 9.34
N THR A 554 -24.35 -1.21 8.99
CA THR A 554 -24.00 -2.25 9.98
C THR A 554 -22.71 -1.92 10.71
N MET A 555 -21.68 -1.45 10.01
CA MET A 555 -20.42 -1.04 10.60
C MET A 555 -20.62 0.13 11.58
N LEU A 556 -21.38 1.15 11.19
CA LEU A 556 -21.66 2.33 12.02
C LEU A 556 -22.61 2.02 13.19
N ALA A 557 -23.41 0.97 13.13
CA ALA A 557 -24.16 0.48 14.28
C ALA A 557 -23.23 -0.13 15.36
N ALA A 558 -22.11 -0.73 14.96
CA ALA A 558 -21.10 -1.25 15.89
C ALA A 558 -20.19 -0.14 16.46
N LEU A 559 -19.79 0.82 15.63
CA LEU A 559 -18.98 1.98 16.03
C LEU A 559 -19.34 3.19 15.15
N PRO A 560 -20.11 4.17 15.68
CA PRO A 560 -20.66 5.26 14.87
C PRO A 560 -19.61 6.32 14.44
N ALA A 561 -18.49 6.42 15.15
CA ALA A 561 -17.39 7.34 14.85
C ALA A 561 -16.08 6.77 15.41
N PRO A 562 -14.91 7.23 14.93
CA PRO A 562 -13.63 6.91 15.58
C PRO A 562 -13.67 7.25 17.06
N ARG A 563 -13.01 6.44 17.89
CA ARG A 563 -12.90 6.75 19.34
C ARG A 563 -12.23 8.10 19.53
N ALA A 564 -12.70 8.86 20.52
CA ALA A 564 -12.16 10.18 20.83
C ALA A 564 -10.73 10.13 21.36
N ASP A 565 -10.36 9.03 22.01
CA ASP A 565 -9.03 8.80 22.58
C ASP A 565 -8.40 7.55 21.99
N LEU A 566 -7.05 7.58 21.89
CA LEU A 566 -6.25 6.40 21.58
C LEU A 566 -6.34 5.35 22.70
N SER A 567 -6.11 4.09 22.33
CA SER A 567 -5.92 3.01 23.31
C SER A 567 -4.88 3.40 24.37
N GLN A 568 -5.11 2.98 25.62
CA GLN A 568 -4.13 3.16 26.69
C GLN A 568 -2.77 2.50 26.42
N PHE A 569 -2.71 1.56 25.48
CA PHE A 569 -1.50 0.85 25.09
C PHE A 569 -0.80 1.50 23.89
N ALA A 570 -1.46 2.40 23.16
CA ALA A 570 -0.86 3.14 22.08
C ALA A 570 0.07 4.24 22.59
N PRO A 571 1.23 4.47 21.94
CA PRO A 571 2.10 5.57 22.30
C PRO A 571 1.39 6.91 22.07
N ARG A 572 1.48 7.81 23.04
CA ARG A 572 1.04 9.20 22.89
C ARG A 572 2.15 10.00 22.21
N ILE A 573 1.78 10.97 21.39
CA ILE A 573 2.71 11.89 20.74
C ILE A 573 2.48 13.29 21.24
N GLN A 574 3.57 14.00 21.50
CA GLN A 574 3.55 15.45 21.65
C GLN A 574 4.55 16.06 20.68
N THR A 575 4.05 16.92 19.82
CA THR A 575 4.89 17.69 18.88
C THR A 575 5.35 18.97 19.58
N ILE A 576 6.65 19.21 19.56
CA ILE A 576 7.26 20.45 20.03
C ILE A 576 8.02 21.10 18.90
N GLN A 577 8.14 22.42 18.93
CA GLN A 577 8.88 23.21 17.94
C GLN A 577 10.16 23.72 18.58
N ILE A 578 11.30 23.38 17.99
CA ILE A 578 12.61 23.94 18.37
C ILE A 578 13.14 24.84 17.24
N ASP A 579 14.14 25.66 17.55
CA ASP A 579 14.87 26.40 16.56
C ASP A 579 15.62 25.43 15.62
N PRO A 580 15.45 25.50 14.30
CA PRO A 580 16.16 24.66 13.35
C PRO A 580 17.68 24.62 13.54
N GLU A 581 18.30 25.75 13.92
CA GLU A 581 19.74 25.83 14.21
C GLU A 581 20.17 24.94 15.40
N LYS A 582 19.23 24.56 16.26
CA LYS A 582 19.48 23.75 17.46
C LYS A 582 19.22 22.24 17.26
N ILE A 583 18.77 21.82 16.07
CA ILE A 583 18.62 20.42 15.73
C ILE A 583 19.93 19.65 15.99
N GLY A 584 21.06 20.20 15.53
CA GLY A 584 22.37 19.63 15.75
C GLY A 584 22.75 19.48 17.25
N LEU A 585 22.27 20.39 18.11
CA LEU A 585 22.48 20.33 19.55
C LEU A 585 21.66 19.24 20.20
N LEU A 586 20.41 19.07 19.77
CA LEU A 586 19.52 17.99 20.23
C LEU A 586 20.04 16.62 19.82
N ILE A 587 20.51 16.48 18.60
CA ILE A 587 21.12 15.22 18.10
C ILE A 587 22.42 14.95 18.88
N GLY A 588 23.29 15.95 19.01
CA GLY A 588 24.59 15.84 19.61
C GLY A 588 25.61 15.03 18.80
N PRO A 589 26.90 15.01 19.18
CA PRO A 589 27.94 14.29 18.45
C PRO A 589 27.62 12.81 18.28
N GLY A 590 27.42 12.35 17.02
CA GLY A 590 27.08 10.97 16.71
C GLY A 590 25.76 10.47 17.34
N GLY A 591 24.79 11.36 17.58
CA GLY A 591 23.50 11.03 18.18
C GLY A 591 23.52 10.77 19.69
N LYS A 592 24.59 11.17 20.40
CA LYS A 592 24.76 10.89 21.83
C LYS A 592 23.73 11.59 22.72
N THR A 593 23.37 12.84 22.39
CA THR A 593 22.43 13.62 23.22
C THR A 593 21.02 13.05 23.15
N ILE A 594 20.50 12.83 21.95
CA ILE A 594 19.15 12.30 21.77
C ILE A 594 19.03 10.88 22.34
N ARG A 595 20.05 10.01 22.17
CA ARG A 595 20.09 8.68 22.79
C ARG A 595 20.07 8.75 24.32
N ARG A 596 20.87 9.66 24.91
CA ARG A 596 20.88 9.85 26.35
C ARG A 596 19.50 10.26 26.89
N ILE A 597 18.83 11.21 26.23
CA ILE A 597 17.48 11.63 26.64
C ILE A 597 16.50 10.46 26.54
N THR A 598 16.54 9.71 25.45
CA THR A 598 15.70 8.51 25.24
C THR A 598 15.96 7.46 26.36
N GLU A 599 17.20 7.17 26.68
CA GLU A 599 17.58 6.19 27.69
C GLU A 599 17.19 6.64 29.13
N THR A 600 17.36 7.92 29.45
CA THR A 600 17.10 8.45 30.79
C THR A 600 15.62 8.65 31.06
N THR A 601 14.83 9.00 30.05
CA THR A 601 13.42 9.29 30.19
C THR A 601 12.52 8.11 29.84
N GLY A 602 12.97 7.22 28.95
CA GLY A 602 12.16 6.13 28.39
C GLY A 602 11.21 6.60 27.27
N ALA A 603 11.26 7.87 26.88
CA ALA A 603 10.49 8.39 25.74
C ALA A 603 11.30 8.25 24.43
N GLN A 604 10.64 8.02 23.31
CA GLN A 604 11.26 8.05 21.99
C GLN A 604 11.16 9.48 21.41
N ILE A 605 12.16 9.89 20.66
CA ILE A 605 12.26 11.24 20.11
C ILE A 605 12.62 11.12 18.62
N ASP A 606 11.80 11.70 17.76
CA ASP A 606 12.04 11.82 16.33
C ASP A 606 12.03 13.30 15.92
N ILE A 607 12.84 13.63 14.91
CA ILE A 607 12.97 14.98 14.37
C ILE A 607 12.50 14.93 12.93
N ALA A 608 11.66 15.89 12.52
CA ALA A 608 11.19 15.99 11.15
C ALA A 608 12.38 16.15 10.17
N GLU A 609 12.34 15.43 9.05
CA GLU A 609 13.42 15.43 8.05
C GLU A 609 13.46 16.71 7.18
N ASP A 610 12.44 17.57 7.30
CA ASP A 610 12.29 18.81 6.54
C ASP A 610 13.06 20.01 7.11
N ASP A 611 13.92 19.78 8.09
CA ASP A 611 14.68 20.81 8.81
C ASP A 611 13.79 21.91 9.44
N SER A 612 12.49 21.65 9.59
CA SER A 612 11.53 22.61 10.17
C SER A 612 11.73 22.89 11.65
N GLY A 613 12.48 22.03 12.34
CA GLY A 613 12.63 22.06 13.81
C GLY A 613 11.45 21.43 14.55
N LYS A 614 10.53 20.75 13.89
CA LYS A 614 9.50 19.93 14.53
C LYS A 614 10.14 18.69 15.17
N VAL A 615 9.82 18.44 16.45
CA VAL A 615 10.29 17.28 17.21
C VAL A 615 9.08 16.54 17.76
N PHE A 616 9.00 15.25 17.49
CA PHE A 616 7.96 14.36 17.98
C PHE A 616 8.48 13.57 19.17
N VAL A 617 7.80 13.65 20.30
CA VAL A 617 8.10 12.89 21.52
C VAL A 617 7.01 11.85 21.73
N TYR A 618 7.40 10.57 21.73
CA TYR A 618 6.48 9.44 21.88
C TYR A 618 6.69 8.75 23.22
N SER A 619 5.61 8.48 23.95
CA SER A 619 5.66 7.67 25.16
C SER A 619 4.27 7.13 25.54
N ASN A 620 4.24 5.93 26.12
CA ASN A 620 3.04 5.38 26.79
C ASN A 620 2.86 5.93 28.21
N ASN A 621 3.86 6.69 28.72
CA ASN A 621 3.89 7.24 30.06
C ASN A 621 4.01 8.77 29.98
N ALA A 622 2.98 9.46 30.47
CA ALA A 622 2.93 10.92 30.50
C ALA A 622 4.10 11.55 31.28
N GLU A 623 4.56 10.92 32.36
CA GLU A 623 5.68 11.41 33.17
C GLU A 623 7.01 11.31 32.38
N ALA A 624 7.20 10.19 31.66
CA ALA A 624 8.36 10.02 30.79
C ALA A 624 8.37 11.05 29.65
N MET A 625 7.22 11.31 29.04
CA MET A 625 7.06 12.31 27.99
C MET A 625 7.38 13.72 28.51
N ASN A 626 6.80 14.12 29.64
CA ASN A 626 7.04 15.44 30.23
C ASN A 626 8.51 15.64 30.63
N ARG A 627 9.19 14.60 31.13
CA ARG A 627 10.63 14.66 31.41
C ARG A 627 11.47 14.85 30.14
N ALA A 628 11.14 14.12 29.07
CA ALA A 628 11.83 14.27 27.78
C ALA A 628 11.65 15.68 27.21
N ILE A 629 10.43 16.20 27.23
CA ILE A 629 10.13 17.56 26.77
C ILE A 629 10.89 18.59 27.59
N ALA A 630 10.89 18.47 28.92
CA ALA A 630 11.62 19.39 29.81
C ALA A 630 13.14 19.35 29.55
N GLU A 631 13.73 18.18 29.24
CA GLU A 631 15.14 18.07 28.85
C GLU A 631 15.42 18.72 27.47
N ILE A 632 14.51 18.52 26.51
CA ILE A 632 14.64 19.13 25.18
C ILE A 632 14.51 20.64 25.27
N ASP A 633 13.53 21.14 26.03
CA ASP A 633 13.33 22.57 26.28
C ASP A 633 14.55 23.17 27.01
N GLY A 634 15.11 22.48 27.97
CA GLY A 634 16.34 22.88 28.67
C GLY A 634 17.54 23.00 27.75
N LEU A 635 17.63 22.16 26.71
CA LEU A 635 18.73 22.15 25.73
C LEU A 635 18.49 23.13 24.59
N CYS A 636 17.28 23.20 24.08
CA CYS A 636 16.90 23.91 22.88
C CYS A 636 16.05 25.15 23.15
N GLY A 637 15.55 25.35 24.38
CA GLY A 637 14.69 26.46 24.77
C GLY A 637 15.42 27.79 24.78
N GLY A 638 15.16 28.62 23.80
CA GLY A 638 15.70 29.97 23.65
C GLY A 638 14.90 30.75 22.60
N GLY A 639 13.55 30.76 22.71
CA GLY A 639 12.70 31.53 21.83
C GLY A 639 11.21 31.43 22.17
N SER A 640 10.70 32.43 22.86
CA SER A 640 9.31 32.87 23.11
C SER A 640 8.30 31.85 23.67
N GLY A 641 7.98 32.05 24.92
CA GLY A 641 6.65 31.68 25.44
C GLY A 641 6.64 31.04 26.82
N GLY A 642 6.71 31.84 27.89
CA GLY A 642 6.08 31.47 29.16
C GLY A 642 6.94 30.85 30.25
N GLY A 643 7.55 31.66 31.13
CA GLY A 643 7.70 31.33 32.53
C GLY A 643 9.05 30.75 32.97
N GLY A 644 10.02 31.60 33.32
CA GLY A 644 11.18 31.21 34.10
C GLY A 644 12.50 31.87 33.70
N GLY A 645 12.51 32.90 32.89
CA GLY A 645 13.70 33.71 32.62
C GLY A 645 13.88 34.73 33.71
N GLY A 646 15.01 34.65 34.47
CA GLY A 646 15.39 35.70 35.41
C GLY A 646 15.38 37.06 34.75
N ALA A 647 15.11 38.11 35.54
CA ALA A 647 15.09 39.52 35.04
C ALA A 647 16.34 39.86 34.27
N PRO A 648 16.25 40.68 33.20
CA PRO A 648 17.41 41.08 32.42
C PRO A 648 18.46 41.77 33.32
N ILE A 649 19.75 41.47 33.07
CA ILE A 649 20.84 42.08 33.82
C ILE A 649 20.90 43.57 33.46
N GLU A 650 20.76 44.45 34.43
CA GLU A 650 20.75 45.89 34.29
C GLU A 650 22.13 46.48 34.50
N ASN A 651 22.54 47.40 33.64
CA ASN A 651 23.82 48.08 33.80
C ASN A 651 23.85 48.92 35.07
N GLY A 652 24.96 48.84 35.82
CA GLY A 652 25.13 49.56 37.08
C GLY A 652 24.60 48.84 38.32
N LYS A 653 23.85 47.74 38.23
CA LYS A 653 23.22 47.00 39.34
C LYS A 653 24.17 45.96 39.92
N LEU A 654 24.04 45.75 41.26
CA LEU A 654 24.76 44.70 42.02
C LEU A 654 24.01 43.38 41.96
N TYR A 655 24.74 42.27 41.77
CA TYR A 655 24.23 40.91 41.75
C TYR A 655 25.07 40.04 42.64
N HIS A 656 24.42 39.11 43.38
CA HIS A 656 25.07 38.05 44.09
C HIS A 656 24.89 36.77 43.27
N GLY A 657 25.90 36.42 42.49
CA GLY A 657 25.79 35.36 41.50
C GLY A 657 26.77 34.22 41.72
N ARG A 658 26.46 33.05 41.13
CA ARG A 658 27.27 31.83 41.22
C ARG A 658 28.29 31.80 40.06
N VAL A 659 29.52 31.45 40.37
CA VAL A 659 30.56 31.23 39.36
C VAL A 659 30.26 29.95 38.61
N THR A 660 29.93 30.03 37.28
CA THR A 660 29.58 28.94 36.40
C THR A 660 30.75 28.44 35.56
N GLY A 661 31.79 29.24 35.44
CA GLY A 661 33.01 28.85 34.72
C GLY A 661 34.21 29.68 35.08
N VAL A 662 35.40 29.06 35.19
CA VAL A 662 36.69 29.70 35.47
C VAL A 662 37.63 29.51 34.26
N LYS A 663 38.22 30.62 33.77
CA LYS A 663 39.17 30.61 32.64
C LYS A 663 40.39 31.48 33.01
N ASP A 664 41.48 31.35 32.29
CA ASP A 664 42.71 32.13 32.52
C ASP A 664 42.48 33.64 32.47
N PHE A 665 41.53 34.10 31.65
CA PHE A 665 41.22 35.52 31.44
C PHE A 665 40.11 36.06 32.35
N GLY A 666 39.49 35.24 33.20
CA GLY A 666 38.39 35.64 34.10
C GLY A 666 37.38 34.54 34.42
N CYS A 667 36.27 34.86 35.07
CA CYS A 667 35.20 33.93 35.39
C CYS A 667 33.85 34.35 34.84
N PHE A 668 33.00 33.39 34.56
CA PHE A 668 31.61 33.59 34.25
C PHE A 668 30.76 33.52 35.52
N VAL A 669 29.84 34.44 35.71
CA VAL A 669 28.99 34.53 36.89
C VAL A 669 27.55 34.64 36.46
N GLU A 670 26.72 33.66 36.89
CA GLU A 670 25.28 33.66 36.71
C GLU A 670 24.65 34.65 37.70
N CYS A 671 24.18 35.79 37.17
CA CYS A 671 23.63 36.87 37.96
C CYS A 671 22.12 36.74 38.24
N THR A 672 21.40 36.13 37.30
CA THR A 672 19.97 35.77 37.41
C THR A 672 19.79 34.40 36.73
N PRO A 673 18.79 33.58 37.05
CA PRO A 673 18.61 32.26 36.51
C PRO A 673 18.71 32.24 34.97
N GLY A 674 19.67 31.49 34.46
CA GLY A 674 19.94 31.34 33.01
C GLY A 674 20.65 32.54 32.34
N LYS A 675 21.11 33.59 33.09
CA LYS A 675 21.87 34.71 32.52
C LYS A 675 23.17 34.93 33.24
N GLU A 676 24.27 34.83 32.51
CA GLU A 676 25.61 35.01 32.99
C GLU A 676 26.34 36.18 32.33
N GLY A 677 27.36 36.67 33.02
CA GLY A 677 28.25 37.68 32.51
C GLY A 677 29.72 37.33 32.77
N LEU A 678 30.60 37.95 32.01
CA LEU A 678 32.07 37.77 32.16
C LEU A 678 32.61 38.80 33.14
N CYS A 679 33.25 38.34 34.23
CA CYS A 679 34.11 39.10 35.10
C CYS A 679 35.56 38.85 34.68
N HIS A 680 36.17 39.82 33.97
CA HIS A 680 37.55 39.68 33.51
C HIS A 680 38.54 39.64 34.68
N ILE A 681 39.70 38.99 34.53
CA ILE A 681 40.69 38.81 35.60
C ILE A 681 41.14 40.15 36.24
N SER A 682 41.18 41.23 35.47
CA SER A 682 41.51 42.57 35.96
C SER A 682 40.39 43.21 36.83
N GLU A 683 39.20 42.66 36.80
CA GLU A 683 38.00 43.13 37.50
C GLU A 683 37.62 42.25 38.74
N LEU A 684 38.49 41.24 39.07
CA LEU A 684 38.24 40.32 40.18
C LEU A 684 38.68 40.85 41.54
N ALA A 685 39.80 41.61 41.59
CA ALA A 685 40.30 42.16 42.84
C ALA A 685 41.05 43.52 42.62
N ASP A 686 41.35 44.22 43.69
CA ASP A 686 42.09 45.51 43.68
C ASP A 686 43.61 45.33 43.51
N PHE A 687 44.10 44.09 43.64
CA PHE A 687 45.50 43.72 43.44
C PHE A 687 45.63 42.91 42.19
N ARG A 688 46.89 42.76 41.71
CA ARG A 688 47.17 42.02 40.49
C ARG A 688 46.99 40.50 40.69
N VAL A 689 45.91 39.99 40.13
CA VAL A 689 45.58 38.55 40.12
C VAL A 689 46.46 37.82 39.09
N ARG A 690 47.17 36.74 39.50
CA ARG A 690 48.00 35.95 38.60
C ARG A 690 47.23 34.86 37.89
N ARG A 691 46.29 34.20 38.58
CA ARG A 691 45.38 33.21 38.04
C ARG A 691 43.96 33.47 38.58
N THR A 692 42.96 33.29 37.75
CA THR A 692 41.56 33.46 38.17
C THR A 692 41.19 32.58 39.35
N GLU A 693 41.72 31.35 39.39
CA GLU A 693 41.50 30.33 40.43
C GLU A 693 42.07 30.71 41.82
N ASP A 694 43.03 31.67 41.88
CA ASP A 694 43.58 32.17 43.15
C ASP A 694 42.54 33.06 43.90
N VAL A 695 41.53 33.54 43.22
CA VAL A 695 40.52 34.47 43.78
C VAL A 695 39.13 33.87 43.83
N VAL A 696 38.72 33.05 42.84
CA VAL A 696 37.41 32.44 42.75
C VAL A 696 37.49 31.04 42.19
N LYS A 697 36.61 30.15 42.69
CA LYS A 697 36.47 28.78 42.23
C LYS A 697 35.12 28.54 41.61
N MET A 698 34.98 27.52 40.81
CA MET A 698 33.72 27.10 40.24
C MET A 698 32.71 26.75 41.35
N GLY A 699 31.51 27.33 41.28
CA GLY A 699 30.49 27.16 42.29
C GLY A 699 30.45 28.24 43.38
N ASP A 700 31.47 29.12 43.51
CA ASP A 700 31.53 30.18 44.48
C ASP A 700 30.40 31.23 44.24
N MET A 701 29.81 31.70 45.32
CA MET A 701 28.87 32.83 45.30
C MET A 701 29.63 34.13 45.53
N ILE A 702 29.60 35.01 44.55
CA ILE A 702 30.35 36.27 44.61
C ILE A 702 29.46 37.49 44.24
N TRP A 703 29.77 38.62 44.89
CA TRP A 703 29.13 39.89 44.49
C TRP A 703 29.85 40.46 43.27
N VAL A 704 29.03 40.80 42.23
CA VAL A 704 29.50 41.43 41.02
C VAL A 704 28.59 42.62 40.65
N LYS A 705 29.15 43.64 40.05
CA LYS A 705 28.41 44.77 39.47
C LYS A 705 28.46 44.69 37.95
N CYS A 706 27.32 44.88 37.27
CA CYS A 706 27.29 45.02 35.84
C CYS A 706 27.90 46.39 35.45
N ILE A 707 29.01 46.35 34.69
CA ILE A 707 29.72 47.55 34.30
C ILE A 707 29.54 47.91 32.80
N GLY A 708 28.73 47.13 32.09
CA GLY A 708 28.37 47.37 30.68
C GLY A 708 27.79 46.15 30.01
N ILE A 709 26.96 46.41 29.02
CA ILE A 709 26.37 45.39 28.14
C ILE A 709 26.74 45.81 26.72
N ASP A 710 27.35 44.91 25.95
CA ASP A 710 27.71 45.17 24.56
C ASP A 710 26.44 45.14 23.70
N GLU A 711 26.04 46.23 23.09
CA GLU A 711 24.81 46.42 22.32
C GLU A 711 24.72 45.53 21.06
N ARG A 712 25.88 45.08 20.50
CA ARG A 712 25.91 44.23 19.29
C ARG A 712 25.91 42.76 19.58
N SER A 713 26.57 42.35 20.67
CA SER A 713 26.74 40.94 21.02
C SER A 713 25.92 40.48 22.23
N GLY A 714 25.24 41.42 22.93
CA GLY A 714 24.49 41.14 24.17
C GLY A 714 25.36 40.67 25.36
N LYS A 715 26.70 40.69 25.24
CA LYS A 715 27.62 40.23 26.27
C LYS A 715 27.68 41.15 27.48
N VAL A 716 27.40 40.57 28.64
CA VAL A 716 27.41 41.29 29.93
C VAL A 716 28.83 41.30 30.51
N ARG A 717 29.32 42.51 30.87
CA ARG A 717 30.60 42.68 31.53
C ARG A 717 30.34 42.96 33.01
N LEU A 718 31.01 42.18 33.87
CA LEU A 718 30.90 42.23 35.30
C LEU A 718 32.21 42.65 35.98
N SER A 719 32.12 43.31 37.14
CA SER A 719 33.26 43.65 37.98
C SER A 719 32.97 43.32 39.44
N ARG A 720 33.75 42.38 40.00
CA ARG A 720 33.75 42.08 41.42
C ARG A 720 34.42 43.22 42.20
N LYS A 721 35.49 43.81 41.67
CA LYS A 721 36.18 44.97 42.27
C LYS A 721 35.26 46.17 42.42
N ALA A 722 34.43 46.49 41.44
CA ALA A 722 33.43 47.57 41.52
C ALA A 722 32.32 47.25 42.56
N ALA A 723 31.90 46.00 42.62
CA ALA A 723 30.92 45.59 43.62
C ALA A 723 31.42 45.73 45.06
N MET A 724 32.65 45.27 45.31
CA MET A 724 33.28 45.38 46.66
C MET A 724 33.47 46.82 47.13
N LYS A 725 33.95 47.70 46.21
CA LYS A 725 34.09 49.13 46.51
C LYS A 725 32.75 49.80 46.84
N GLU A 726 31.71 49.48 46.14
CA GLU A 726 30.37 50.04 46.39
C GLU A 726 29.81 49.56 47.72
N MET A 727 30.00 48.26 48.02
CA MET A 727 29.56 47.70 49.29
C MET A 727 30.36 48.31 50.51
N GLU A 728 31.66 48.59 50.32
CA GLU A 728 32.45 49.25 51.38
C GLU A 728 32.05 50.72 51.53
N ALA A 729 31.75 51.43 50.46
CA ALA A 729 31.21 52.81 50.54
C ALA A 729 29.85 52.86 51.22
N GLN A 730 28.98 51.90 50.97
CA GLN A 730 27.69 51.79 51.64
C GLN A 730 27.82 51.49 53.14
N LYS A 731 28.81 50.65 53.54
CA LYS A 731 29.12 50.42 54.98
C LYS A 731 29.68 51.63 55.68
N GLN A 732 30.48 52.48 55.03
CA GLN A 732 31.04 53.72 55.57
C GLN A 732 30.01 54.87 55.67
N ALA A 733 28.94 54.84 54.84
CA ALA A 733 27.89 55.86 54.85
C ALA A 733 26.77 55.64 55.88
N GLY A 734 26.91 54.66 56.81
CA GLY A 734 26.03 54.50 58.00
C GLY A 734 24.67 53.89 57.69
N GLY A 735 24.54 53.13 56.68
CA GLY A 735 23.33 52.39 56.31
C GLY A 735 23.41 50.93 56.71
N GLU A 736 22.69 50.54 57.77
CA GLU A 736 22.38 49.16 58.11
C GLU A 736 21.38 48.64 57.08
N ALA A 737 21.79 47.74 56.22
CA ALA A 737 21.05 46.63 55.64
C ALA A 737 21.74 46.09 54.34
N ALA A 738 22.35 44.94 54.45
CA ALA A 738 22.57 44.09 53.29
C ALA A 738 21.20 43.70 52.72
N PRO A 739 20.95 43.79 51.36
CA PRO A 739 19.70 43.30 50.81
C PRO A 739 19.62 41.80 51.04
N ALA A 740 18.51 41.34 51.60
CA ALA A 740 18.21 39.93 51.83
C ALA A 740 18.24 39.16 50.53
N ALA A 741 18.89 38.00 50.52
CA ALA A 741 18.83 37.03 49.43
C ALA A 741 17.37 36.64 49.24
N PRO A 742 16.86 36.55 47.99
CA PRO A 742 15.53 35.97 47.76
C PRO A 742 15.52 34.50 48.17
N ALA A 743 14.51 34.11 48.88
CA ALA A 743 14.27 32.75 49.31
C ALA A 743 14.18 31.78 48.10
N GLN A 744 14.66 30.57 48.35
CA GLN A 744 14.71 29.44 47.42
C GLN A 744 13.40 29.12 46.73
#